data_104747e35f51d1d37f7b5e289b06c05b
#
_entry.id   104747e35f51d1d37f7b5e289b06c05b
#
_cell.length_a   1.000
_cell.length_b   1.000
_cell.length_c   1.000
_cell.angle_alpha   90.00
_cell.angle_beta   90.00
_cell.angle_gamma   90.00
#
_symmetry.space_group_name_H-M   'P 1'
#
loop_
_entity.id
_entity.type
_entity.pdbx_description
1 polymer ?
#
loop_
_entity_poly.entity_id
_entity_poly.type
_entity_poly.pdbx_seq_one_letter_code
_entity_poly.pdbx_strand_id
1 'polypeptide(L)'
;MLWLIAAVAMALGCIGLTMGCDVWFHLMNGGAILAEGGVPHADRWLIPLPDVAPRFFPNYEWLFGVVVQTVWRWGGYAGIDLLRGVLILAAFLFVGVASWRRAGTSPLARHLAPALLLLGFAAASTRFEPRPHLVSVAGLALMTLLVRMPGLRGAVCLVPAALLWANCHIEILFGIVYALIWLVPDRSGTKLKTDDWKYHALYVIVLVTAAALSPAGSHLVGQAGSYYEGERMIRNLGFWNVELVPMTFEPYGSSRNLLILLAWAAILMRVFRKRNFIDPETLSAAAFIILPFISVRYIITSAVVLVPFLAGIPGEISPNEAEGEASPKHAVAGILGIAAVLLFAPSVFLPGHCSRPHPAGCAAPADAYDSAGEFPDAALRFLTRNGLGRRLFSHDMWGNFIAFYDNPCVHSASAPRRMPYMSAMFQTMPWQRVERYLKAVVDDGAWRRLSADAKIDTIILPYPENASDPWREFLRRIAFSSDWKLVWWDDTALVYLASTSPWLEREGRTFSAARPDRWIVTDVFPASPADRAAALAEMRRARETPEGGRVIRSLHWMASLMMQDGDATATIRLLEAVRTKTGSQERMLKAHLGEAYARLSRWPEAYDHLAVAAREPASSAVLFYNLAVAAARCEHLTEAAEALKRCLACDPSFSRALELRALLAGAGVDGF
;
A
#
# COMPACT_ATOMS: atom_id res chain seq x y z
N MET A 1 -12.50 -28.34 13.77
CA MET A 1 -11.14 -28.30 13.20
C MET A 1 -11.01 -27.28 12.02
N LEU A 2 -11.75 -27.40 10.91
CA LEU A 2 -11.58 -26.51 9.72
C LEU A 2 -11.76 -25.02 10.04
N TRP A 3 -12.74 -24.65 10.87
CA TRP A 3 -12.94 -23.29 11.34
C TRP A 3 -11.78 -22.74 12.18
N LEU A 4 -11.16 -23.60 13.00
CA LEU A 4 -9.98 -23.22 13.78
C LEU A 4 -8.78 -22.94 12.86
N ILE A 5 -8.56 -23.81 11.85
CA ILE A 5 -7.51 -23.61 10.85
C ILE A 5 -7.72 -22.28 10.13
N ALA A 6 -8.96 -22.00 9.69
CA ALA A 6 -9.28 -20.73 9.03
C ALA A 6 -9.04 -19.53 9.96
N ALA A 7 -9.46 -19.60 11.22
CA ALA A 7 -9.24 -18.53 12.20
C ALA A 7 -7.74 -18.27 12.45
N VAL A 8 -6.95 -19.32 12.62
CA VAL A 8 -5.48 -19.20 12.80
C VAL A 8 -4.82 -18.60 11.55
N ALA A 9 -5.17 -19.08 10.35
CA ALA A 9 -4.63 -18.53 9.11
C ALA A 9 -4.94 -17.04 8.94
N MET A 10 -6.19 -16.62 9.20
CA MET A 10 -6.57 -15.21 9.15
C MET A 10 -5.83 -14.39 10.22
N ALA A 11 -5.68 -14.89 11.43
CA ALA A 11 -4.92 -14.20 12.47
C ALA A 11 -3.46 -13.99 12.08
N LEU A 12 -2.81 -15.00 11.49
CA LEU A 12 -1.45 -14.88 10.95
C LEU A 12 -1.37 -13.86 9.83
N GLY A 13 -2.34 -13.85 8.90
CA GLY A 13 -2.43 -12.88 7.81
C GLY A 13 -2.70 -11.44 8.26
N CYS A 14 -3.16 -11.24 9.50
CA CYS A 14 -3.31 -9.92 10.09
C CYS A 14 -2.03 -9.37 10.74
N ILE A 15 -0.98 -10.17 10.89
CA ILE A 15 0.27 -9.73 11.53
C ILE A 15 1.08 -8.92 10.53
N GLY A 16 1.46 -7.71 10.92
CA GLY A 16 2.30 -6.82 10.15
C GLY A 16 1.55 -5.60 9.59
N LEU A 17 2.13 -4.43 9.76
CA LEU A 17 1.54 -3.14 9.47
C LEU A 17 2.08 -2.54 8.18
N THR A 18 1.18 -2.11 7.30
CA THR A 18 1.46 -1.13 6.24
C THR A 18 0.80 0.18 6.62
N MET A 19 1.60 1.23 6.83
CA MET A 19 1.06 2.58 7.08
C MET A 19 0.78 3.25 5.74
N GLY A 20 -0.50 3.35 5.38
CA GLY A 20 -0.92 4.17 4.24
C GLY A 20 -0.75 5.67 4.52
N CYS A 21 -0.69 6.47 3.46
CA CYS A 21 -0.52 7.94 3.55
C CYS A 21 -1.65 8.64 4.33
N ASP A 22 -2.86 8.07 4.36
CA ASP A 22 -4.04 8.67 5.00
C ASP A 22 -4.01 8.59 6.53
N VAL A 23 -3.34 7.59 7.10
CA VAL A 23 -3.24 7.41 8.56
C VAL A 23 -2.68 8.67 9.23
N TRP A 24 -1.72 9.32 8.61
CA TRP A 24 -1.10 10.54 9.11
C TRP A 24 -2.10 11.70 9.23
N PHE A 25 -3.02 11.81 8.25
CA PHE A 25 -4.11 12.77 8.33
C PHE A 25 -5.03 12.45 9.51
N HIS A 26 -5.44 11.21 9.68
CA HIS A 26 -6.32 10.82 10.79
C HIS A 26 -5.67 11.05 12.15
N LEU A 27 -4.36 10.82 12.29
CA LEU A 27 -3.61 11.13 13.51
C LEU A 27 -3.61 12.64 13.79
N MET A 28 -3.35 13.49 12.80
CA MET A 28 -3.39 14.94 12.96
C MET A 28 -4.79 15.44 13.29
N ASN A 29 -5.80 14.98 12.56
CA ASN A 29 -7.18 15.36 12.73
C ASN A 29 -7.69 14.98 14.14
N GLY A 30 -7.43 13.74 14.56
CA GLY A 30 -7.76 13.27 15.90
C GLY A 30 -7.02 14.02 17.00
N GLY A 31 -5.74 14.33 16.77
CA GLY A 31 -4.92 15.12 17.69
C GLY A 31 -5.48 16.54 17.89
N ALA A 32 -5.90 17.19 16.81
CA ALA A 32 -6.52 18.51 16.86
C ALA A 32 -7.86 18.47 17.60
N ILE A 33 -8.72 17.49 17.31
CA ILE A 33 -10.02 17.33 18.00
C ILE A 33 -9.81 17.14 19.51
N LEU A 34 -8.86 16.30 19.91
CA LEU A 34 -8.56 16.05 21.32
C LEU A 34 -7.94 17.25 22.03
N ALA A 35 -7.19 18.10 21.32
CA ALA A 35 -6.56 19.29 21.89
C ALA A 35 -7.51 20.49 21.98
N GLU A 36 -8.39 20.64 21.01
CA GLU A 36 -9.21 21.85 20.84
C GLU A 36 -10.70 21.67 21.21
N GLY A 37 -11.14 20.39 21.34
CA GLY A 37 -12.53 20.06 21.69
C GLY A 37 -13.54 20.29 20.57
N GLY A 38 -13.10 20.54 19.33
CA GLY A 38 -13.94 20.79 18.17
C GLY A 38 -13.52 20.02 16.94
N VAL A 39 -14.49 19.66 16.08
CA VAL A 39 -14.24 18.95 14.80
C VAL A 39 -13.84 19.99 13.74
N PRO A 40 -12.62 19.89 13.16
CA PRO A 40 -12.20 20.81 12.08
C PRO A 40 -13.02 20.55 10.80
N HIS A 41 -13.47 21.63 10.16
CA HIS A 41 -14.21 21.56 8.90
C HIS A 41 -13.46 22.15 7.70
N ALA A 42 -12.17 22.38 7.84
CA ALA A 42 -11.28 22.81 6.75
C ALA A 42 -9.88 22.29 7.01
N ASP A 43 -9.14 22.06 5.93
CA ASP A 43 -7.71 21.74 6.03
C ASP A 43 -6.94 22.99 6.49
N ARG A 44 -6.12 22.84 7.51
CA ARG A 44 -5.32 23.91 8.13
C ARG A 44 -3.84 23.53 8.26
N TRP A 45 -3.46 22.41 7.71
CA TRP A 45 -2.07 21.93 7.75
C TRP A 45 -1.28 22.24 6.48
N LEU A 46 -1.99 22.67 5.44
CA LEU A 46 -1.39 23.04 4.15
C LEU A 46 -1.06 24.54 4.10
N ILE A 47 -0.21 24.91 3.15
CA ILE A 47 0.13 26.31 2.87
C ILE A 47 -1.17 27.10 2.61
N PRO A 48 -1.48 28.18 3.34
CA PRO A 48 -2.62 29.00 3.03
C PRO A 48 -2.43 29.73 1.69
N LEU A 49 -3.47 29.73 0.86
CA LEU A 49 -3.51 30.44 -0.42
C LEU A 49 -4.53 31.56 -0.32
N PRO A 50 -4.12 32.85 -0.41
CA PRO A 50 -5.01 33.98 -0.21
C PRO A 50 -6.15 34.07 -1.22
N ASP A 51 -5.94 33.57 -2.43
CA ASP A 51 -6.87 33.63 -3.57
C ASP A 51 -7.74 32.36 -3.73
N VAL A 52 -7.60 31.40 -2.81
CA VAL A 52 -8.37 30.15 -2.82
C VAL A 52 -9.12 30.01 -1.49
N ALA A 53 -10.44 30.16 -1.54
CA ALA A 53 -11.26 29.99 -0.35
C ALA A 53 -11.14 28.57 0.23
N PRO A 54 -11.05 28.41 1.55
CA PRO A 54 -11.07 27.09 2.18
C PRO A 54 -12.35 26.33 1.79
N ARG A 55 -12.23 25.09 1.48
CA ARG A 55 -13.38 24.22 1.23
C ARG A 55 -13.94 23.71 2.56
N PHE A 56 -15.25 23.75 2.70
CA PHE A 56 -15.91 23.06 3.80
C PHE A 56 -15.73 21.55 3.62
N PHE A 57 -15.15 20.92 4.63
CA PHE A 57 -14.99 19.47 4.73
C PHE A 57 -15.89 18.95 5.86
N PRO A 58 -16.89 18.12 5.58
CA PRO A 58 -17.85 17.66 6.60
C PRO A 58 -17.23 16.75 7.66
N ASN A 59 -15.96 16.35 7.49
CA ASN A 59 -15.16 15.55 8.41
C ASN A 59 -15.89 14.31 8.94
N TYR A 60 -16.44 13.52 8.03
CA TYR A 60 -17.20 12.30 8.35
C TYR A 60 -16.33 11.18 8.97
N GLU A 61 -15.02 11.36 9.03
CA GLU A 61 -14.03 10.41 9.59
C GLU A 61 -13.47 10.89 10.94
N TRP A 62 -14.13 11.88 11.56
CA TRP A 62 -13.62 12.53 12.76
C TRP A 62 -13.39 11.56 13.92
N LEU A 63 -14.34 10.64 14.15
CA LEU A 63 -14.27 9.70 15.26
C LEU A 63 -13.18 8.65 15.03
N PHE A 64 -12.98 8.21 13.77
CA PHE A 64 -11.85 7.35 13.43
C PHE A 64 -10.52 8.04 13.75
N GLY A 65 -10.36 9.31 13.40
CA GLY A 65 -9.18 10.11 13.76
C GLY A 65 -8.94 10.13 15.28
N VAL A 66 -9.97 10.36 16.08
CA VAL A 66 -9.87 10.34 17.56
C VAL A 66 -9.44 8.97 18.07
N VAL A 67 -10.03 7.89 17.57
CA VAL A 67 -9.68 6.51 17.95
C VAL A 67 -8.23 6.21 17.61
N VAL A 68 -7.83 6.47 16.37
CA VAL A 68 -6.47 6.19 15.89
C VAL A 68 -5.44 6.99 16.66
N GLN A 69 -5.70 8.29 16.93
CA GLN A 69 -4.79 9.11 17.72
C GLN A 69 -4.70 8.66 19.19
N THR A 70 -5.80 8.22 19.77
CA THR A 70 -5.78 7.66 21.14
C THR A 70 -4.95 6.38 21.19
N VAL A 71 -5.18 5.48 20.25
CA VAL A 71 -4.43 4.23 20.13
C VAL A 71 -2.95 4.49 19.86
N TRP A 72 -2.64 5.47 19.01
CA TRP A 72 -1.26 5.89 18.73
C TRP A 72 -0.53 6.39 19.99
N ARG A 73 -1.17 7.25 20.78
CA ARG A 73 -0.58 7.74 22.04
C ARG A 73 -0.29 6.63 23.04
N TRP A 74 -1.08 5.56 23.01
CA TRP A 74 -0.97 4.44 23.93
C TRP A 74 0.01 3.36 23.46
N GLY A 75 0.04 3.02 22.18
CA GLY A 75 0.78 1.88 21.64
C GLY A 75 1.55 2.13 20.34
N GLY A 76 1.62 3.37 19.85
CA GLY A 76 2.33 3.69 18.61
C GLY A 76 1.90 2.79 17.43
N TYR A 77 2.87 2.32 16.68
CA TYR A 77 2.64 1.41 15.55
C TYR A 77 1.99 0.09 15.96
N ALA A 78 2.41 -0.51 17.08
CA ALA A 78 1.84 -1.77 17.55
C ALA A 78 0.36 -1.60 17.91
N GLY A 79 -0.01 -0.45 18.48
CA GLY A 79 -1.41 -0.11 18.75
C GLY A 79 -2.23 -0.01 17.48
N ILE A 80 -1.73 0.66 16.46
CA ILE A 80 -2.42 0.79 15.15
C ILE A 80 -2.56 -0.58 14.47
N ASP A 81 -1.51 -1.41 14.50
CA ASP A 81 -1.57 -2.76 13.93
C ASP A 81 -2.60 -3.64 14.66
N LEU A 82 -2.65 -3.55 15.99
CA LEU A 82 -3.64 -4.26 16.80
C LEU A 82 -5.07 -3.79 16.46
N LEU A 83 -5.32 -2.47 16.39
CA LEU A 83 -6.62 -1.91 16.00
C LEU A 83 -7.07 -2.43 14.64
N ARG A 84 -6.17 -2.39 13.66
CA ARG A 84 -6.38 -2.91 12.32
C ARG A 84 -6.75 -4.39 12.34
N GLY A 85 -5.93 -5.21 13.01
CA GLY A 85 -6.16 -6.66 13.14
C GLY A 85 -7.50 -6.97 13.79
N VAL A 86 -7.86 -6.26 14.86
CA VAL A 86 -9.15 -6.42 15.55
C VAL A 86 -10.32 -6.10 14.62
N LEU A 87 -10.28 -5.01 13.86
CA LEU A 87 -11.35 -4.64 12.92
C LEU A 87 -11.52 -5.68 11.80
N ILE A 88 -10.41 -6.16 11.22
CA ILE A 88 -10.43 -7.18 10.19
C ILE A 88 -10.98 -8.50 10.73
N LEU A 89 -10.46 -8.96 11.85
CA LEU A 89 -10.92 -10.22 12.45
C LEU A 89 -12.38 -10.16 12.92
N ALA A 90 -12.82 -9.03 13.46
CA ALA A 90 -14.23 -8.82 13.81
C ALA A 90 -15.14 -8.90 12.57
N ALA A 91 -14.75 -8.25 11.47
CA ALA A 91 -15.47 -8.31 10.21
C ALA A 91 -15.59 -9.76 9.70
N PHE A 92 -14.48 -10.47 9.62
CA PHE A 92 -14.48 -11.86 9.13
C PHE A 92 -15.10 -12.85 10.11
N LEU A 93 -15.13 -12.56 11.40
CA LEU A 93 -15.94 -13.32 12.38
C LEU A 93 -17.43 -13.19 12.06
N PHE A 94 -17.95 -11.97 11.84
CA PHE A 94 -19.37 -11.77 11.44
C PHE A 94 -19.68 -12.46 10.13
N VAL A 95 -18.83 -12.35 9.11
CA VAL A 95 -18.94 -13.07 7.83
C VAL A 95 -18.93 -14.59 8.07
N GLY A 96 -18.04 -15.09 8.91
CA GLY A 96 -17.96 -16.51 9.25
C GLY A 96 -19.24 -17.04 9.90
N VAL A 97 -19.77 -16.30 10.90
CA VAL A 97 -21.05 -16.65 11.54
C VAL A 97 -22.22 -16.57 10.56
N ALA A 98 -22.27 -15.55 9.71
CA ALA A 98 -23.29 -15.45 8.65
C ALA A 98 -23.20 -16.62 7.67
N SER A 99 -22.00 -17.01 7.25
CA SER A 99 -21.73 -18.15 6.37
C SER A 99 -22.11 -19.48 7.00
N TRP A 100 -21.74 -19.68 8.26
CA TRP A 100 -22.16 -20.88 9.02
C TRP A 100 -23.68 -21.04 9.08
N ARG A 101 -24.39 -19.96 9.39
CA ARG A 101 -25.86 -19.95 9.44
C ARG A 101 -26.48 -20.20 8.08
N ARG A 102 -25.87 -19.61 7.02
CA ARG A 102 -26.34 -19.75 5.65
C ARG A 102 -26.10 -21.15 5.07
N ALA A 103 -25.06 -21.83 5.52
CA ALA A 103 -24.82 -23.24 5.20
C ALA A 103 -25.92 -24.19 5.73
N GLY A 104 -26.69 -23.73 6.72
CA GLY A 104 -27.84 -24.46 7.26
C GLY A 104 -27.46 -25.82 7.83
N THR A 105 -28.21 -26.87 7.50
CA THR A 105 -27.94 -28.26 7.91
C THR A 105 -27.09 -29.02 6.92
N SER A 106 -26.82 -28.49 5.72
CA SER A 106 -26.02 -29.16 4.70
C SER A 106 -24.58 -29.42 5.17
N PRO A 107 -24.15 -30.69 5.27
CA PRO A 107 -22.79 -31.03 5.69
C PRO A 107 -21.75 -30.51 4.71
N LEU A 108 -21.97 -30.60 3.40
CA LEU A 108 -21.06 -30.09 2.39
C LEU A 108 -20.87 -28.57 2.51
N ALA A 109 -21.97 -27.81 2.63
CA ALA A 109 -21.92 -26.36 2.79
C ALA A 109 -21.14 -25.96 4.05
N ARG A 110 -21.35 -26.63 5.18
CA ARG A 110 -20.65 -26.38 6.45
C ARG A 110 -19.15 -26.67 6.38
N HIS A 111 -18.73 -27.66 5.61
CA HIS A 111 -17.31 -27.99 5.44
C HIS A 111 -16.62 -27.07 4.43
N LEU A 112 -17.32 -26.57 3.41
CA LEU A 112 -16.75 -25.61 2.42
C LEU A 112 -16.75 -24.16 2.92
N ALA A 113 -17.64 -23.78 3.83
CA ALA A 113 -17.74 -22.41 4.32
C ALA A 113 -16.39 -21.83 4.86
N PRO A 114 -15.55 -22.55 5.60
CA PRO A 114 -14.22 -22.06 6.02
C PRO A 114 -13.29 -21.76 4.84
N ALA A 115 -13.31 -22.58 3.79
CA ALA A 115 -12.51 -22.35 2.59
C ALA A 115 -12.98 -21.09 1.84
N LEU A 116 -14.30 -20.88 1.71
CA LEU A 116 -14.87 -19.67 1.13
C LEU A 116 -14.54 -18.42 1.96
N LEU A 117 -14.54 -18.55 3.29
CA LEU A 117 -14.13 -17.47 4.19
C LEU A 117 -12.66 -17.09 3.97
N LEU A 118 -11.77 -18.06 3.87
CA LEU A 118 -10.34 -17.82 3.55
C LEU A 118 -10.16 -17.23 2.16
N LEU A 119 -10.93 -17.66 1.17
CA LEU A 119 -10.90 -17.07 -0.17
C LEU A 119 -11.31 -15.59 -0.15
N GLY A 120 -12.39 -15.27 0.57
CA GLY A 120 -12.83 -13.89 0.78
C GLY A 120 -11.80 -13.04 1.50
N PHE A 121 -11.15 -13.58 2.52
CA PHE A 121 -10.06 -12.93 3.25
C PHE A 121 -8.86 -12.67 2.30
N ALA A 122 -8.43 -13.66 1.53
CA ALA A 122 -7.34 -13.53 0.58
C ALA A 122 -7.67 -12.50 -0.53
N ALA A 123 -8.90 -12.51 -1.05
CA ALA A 123 -9.34 -11.52 -2.03
C ALA A 123 -9.34 -10.09 -1.49
N ALA A 124 -9.65 -9.92 -0.20
CA ALA A 124 -9.73 -8.64 0.49
C ALA A 124 -8.36 -8.12 0.97
N SER A 125 -7.34 -8.97 1.07
CA SER A 125 -6.08 -8.70 1.77
C SER A 125 -5.31 -7.48 1.29
N THR A 126 -5.45 -7.11 0.02
CA THR A 126 -4.84 -5.89 -0.56
C THR A 126 -5.40 -4.59 0.01
N ARG A 127 -6.49 -4.67 0.81
CA ARG A 127 -7.21 -3.54 1.40
C ARG A 127 -7.20 -3.54 2.92
N PHE A 128 -6.22 -4.18 3.53
CA PHE A 128 -6.09 -4.28 5.00
C PHE A 128 -5.31 -3.12 5.62
N GLU A 129 -5.16 -2.01 4.92
CA GLU A 129 -4.57 -0.79 5.47
C GLU A 129 -5.41 -0.22 6.62
N PRO A 130 -4.79 0.41 7.64
CA PRO A 130 -5.49 0.99 8.78
C PRO A 130 -6.19 2.30 8.39
N ARG A 131 -7.30 2.18 7.66
CA ARG A 131 -8.13 3.29 7.17
C ARG A 131 -9.57 3.17 7.69
N PRO A 132 -10.36 4.25 7.66
CA PRO A 132 -11.76 4.27 8.15
C PRO A 132 -12.67 3.23 7.51
N HIS A 133 -12.38 2.83 6.27
CA HIS A 133 -13.16 1.81 5.54
C HIS A 133 -13.21 0.47 6.28
N LEU A 134 -12.24 0.12 7.14
CA LEU A 134 -12.28 -1.11 7.94
C LEU A 134 -13.45 -1.11 8.93
N VAL A 135 -13.87 0.06 9.43
CA VAL A 135 -15.09 0.19 10.24
C VAL A 135 -16.33 -0.10 9.39
N SER A 136 -16.34 0.37 8.13
CA SER A 136 -17.42 0.06 7.18
C SER A 136 -17.50 -1.41 6.84
N VAL A 137 -16.37 -2.07 6.64
CA VAL A 137 -16.30 -3.51 6.39
C VAL A 137 -16.86 -4.29 7.57
N ALA A 138 -16.49 -3.93 8.80
CA ALA A 138 -17.03 -4.55 10.01
C ALA A 138 -18.55 -4.28 10.18
N GLY A 139 -18.99 -3.04 9.91
CA GLY A 139 -20.41 -2.66 9.95
C GLY A 139 -21.24 -3.42 8.92
N LEU A 140 -20.78 -3.51 7.67
CA LEU A 140 -21.46 -4.26 6.62
C LEU A 140 -21.45 -5.78 6.92
N ALA A 141 -20.36 -6.30 7.45
CA ALA A 141 -20.27 -7.69 7.91
C ALA A 141 -21.29 -8.00 9.00
N LEU A 142 -21.44 -7.11 9.97
CA LEU A 142 -22.50 -7.20 10.99
C LEU A 142 -23.89 -7.18 10.32
N MET A 143 -24.12 -6.30 9.35
CA MET A 143 -25.39 -6.26 8.60
C MET A 143 -25.69 -7.59 7.89
N THR A 144 -24.69 -8.25 7.28
CA THR A 144 -24.90 -9.56 6.62
C THR A 144 -25.38 -10.64 7.60
N LEU A 145 -25.02 -10.51 8.88
CA LEU A 145 -25.50 -11.38 9.93
C LEU A 145 -26.91 -10.98 10.40
N LEU A 146 -27.14 -9.69 10.69
CA LEU A 146 -28.39 -9.19 11.28
C LEU A 146 -29.60 -9.35 10.36
N VAL A 147 -29.46 -9.11 9.06
CA VAL A 147 -30.58 -9.28 8.09
C VAL A 147 -31.06 -10.74 8.01
N ARG A 148 -30.22 -11.70 8.38
CA ARG A 148 -30.55 -13.13 8.45
C ARG A 148 -31.10 -13.56 9.82
N MET A 149 -31.14 -12.62 10.76
CA MET A 149 -31.64 -12.81 12.12
C MET A 149 -32.55 -11.63 12.49
N PRO A 150 -33.61 -11.36 11.71
CA PRO A 150 -34.44 -10.20 11.95
C PRO A 150 -35.07 -10.26 13.35
N GLY A 151 -35.04 -9.13 14.05
CA GLY A 151 -35.58 -9.05 15.38
C GLY A 151 -35.17 -7.76 16.12
N LEU A 152 -35.93 -7.42 17.16
CA LEU A 152 -35.68 -6.22 17.96
C LEU A 152 -34.29 -6.21 18.59
N ARG A 153 -33.79 -7.36 19.04
CA ARG A 153 -32.41 -7.47 19.59
C ARG A 153 -31.36 -7.08 18.56
N GLY A 154 -31.55 -7.48 17.29
CA GLY A 154 -30.66 -7.09 16.19
C GLY A 154 -30.67 -5.57 15.97
N ALA A 155 -31.84 -4.94 16.00
CA ALA A 155 -31.97 -3.50 15.88
C ALA A 155 -31.29 -2.74 17.04
N VAL A 156 -31.46 -3.22 18.27
CA VAL A 156 -30.81 -2.64 19.46
C VAL A 156 -29.28 -2.76 19.37
N CYS A 157 -28.74 -3.90 18.92
CA CYS A 157 -27.31 -4.08 18.71
C CYS A 157 -26.77 -3.20 17.56
N LEU A 158 -27.60 -2.94 16.54
CA LEU A 158 -27.21 -2.11 15.41
C LEU A 158 -27.07 -0.63 15.78
N VAL A 159 -27.79 -0.11 16.76
CA VAL A 159 -27.74 1.32 17.13
C VAL A 159 -26.32 1.81 17.43
N PRO A 160 -25.59 1.22 18.41
CA PRO A 160 -24.22 1.69 18.69
C PRO A 160 -23.26 1.45 17.51
N ALA A 161 -23.41 0.35 16.77
CA ALA A 161 -22.60 0.06 15.60
C ALA A 161 -22.85 1.07 14.47
N ALA A 162 -24.10 1.45 14.22
CA ALA A 162 -24.47 2.45 13.21
C ALA A 162 -23.97 3.85 13.58
N LEU A 163 -24.07 4.24 14.85
CA LEU A 163 -23.55 5.51 15.35
C LEU A 163 -22.02 5.57 15.20
N LEU A 164 -21.31 4.49 15.58
CA LEU A 164 -19.87 4.39 15.35
C LEU A 164 -19.54 4.49 13.87
N TRP A 165 -20.21 3.74 13.03
CA TRP A 165 -19.98 3.69 11.58
C TRP A 165 -20.21 5.05 10.91
N ALA A 166 -21.33 5.70 11.19
CA ALA A 166 -21.69 7.01 10.63
C ALA A 166 -20.67 8.13 10.95
N ASN A 167 -19.96 8.00 12.08
CA ASN A 167 -18.98 8.98 12.53
C ASN A 167 -17.53 8.58 12.17
N CYS A 168 -17.34 7.38 11.58
CA CYS A 168 -16.03 6.90 11.14
C CYS A 168 -15.86 6.90 9.62
N HIS A 169 -16.95 6.66 8.83
CA HIS A 169 -16.78 6.52 7.38
C HIS A 169 -18.09 6.69 6.59
N ILE A 170 -17.98 7.31 5.42
CA ILE A 170 -19.08 7.58 4.50
C ILE A 170 -19.79 6.31 3.97
N GLU A 171 -19.09 5.18 3.92
CA GLU A 171 -19.64 3.92 3.37
C GLU A 171 -20.76 3.31 4.22
N ILE A 172 -21.23 3.96 5.30
CA ILE A 172 -22.53 3.61 5.91
C ILE A 172 -23.65 3.63 4.87
N LEU A 173 -23.49 4.40 3.78
CA LEU A 173 -24.40 4.40 2.63
C LEU A 173 -24.54 3.00 2.00
N PHE A 174 -23.48 2.18 1.95
CA PHE A 174 -23.59 0.78 1.51
C PHE A 174 -24.41 -0.07 2.48
N GLY A 175 -24.34 0.18 3.77
CA GLY A 175 -25.19 -0.45 4.77
C GLY A 175 -26.65 -0.14 4.56
N ILE A 176 -26.98 1.13 4.24
CA ILE A 176 -28.35 1.57 3.92
C ILE A 176 -28.84 0.87 2.65
N VAL A 177 -28.05 0.87 1.58
CA VAL A 177 -28.40 0.19 0.32
C VAL A 177 -28.62 -1.30 0.56
N TYR A 178 -27.72 -1.94 1.32
CA TYR A 178 -27.85 -3.35 1.66
C TYR A 178 -29.13 -3.64 2.43
N ALA A 179 -29.48 -2.84 3.44
CA ALA A 179 -30.71 -2.99 4.21
C ALA A 179 -31.97 -2.74 3.36
N LEU A 180 -31.94 -1.78 2.44
CA LEU A 180 -33.04 -1.51 1.50
C LEU A 180 -33.29 -2.69 0.57
N ILE A 181 -32.25 -3.37 0.09
CA ILE A 181 -32.43 -4.58 -0.75
C ILE A 181 -33.21 -5.66 0.02
N TRP A 182 -33.02 -5.77 1.33
CA TRP A 182 -33.71 -6.75 2.16
C TRP A 182 -35.17 -6.39 2.49
N LEU A 183 -35.65 -5.23 2.06
CA LEU A 183 -37.10 -4.91 2.06
C LEU A 183 -37.84 -5.53 0.85
N VAL A 184 -37.09 -5.99 -0.16
CA VAL A 184 -37.71 -6.65 -1.32
C VAL A 184 -38.30 -7.99 -0.88
N PRO A 185 -39.59 -8.24 -1.15
CA PRO A 185 -40.23 -9.49 -0.76
C PRO A 185 -39.56 -10.69 -1.44
N ASP A 186 -39.27 -11.72 -0.68
CA ASP A 186 -38.81 -13.00 -1.24
C ASP A 186 -39.94 -13.73 -1.92
N ARG A 187 -39.90 -13.74 -3.25
CA ARG A 187 -40.90 -14.46 -4.09
C ARG A 187 -40.53 -15.92 -4.36
N SER A 188 -39.41 -16.40 -3.79
CA SER A 188 -38.92 -17.78 -4.03
C SER A 188 -39.68 -18.86 -3.25
N GLY A 189 -40.68 -18.49 -2.46
CA GLY A 189 -41.51 -19.44 -1.68
C GLY A 189 -40.82 -19.94 -0.40
N THR A 190 -39.62 -19.47 -0.08
CA THR A 190 -39.02 -19.69 1.23
C THR A 190 -39.76 -18.81 2.24
N LYS A 191 -40.31 -19.42 3.27
CA LYS A 191 -41.11 -18.76 4.32
C LYS A 191 -40.26 -17.80 5.14
N LEU A 192 -39.94 -16.61 4.61
CA LEU A 192 -39.72 -15.46 5.46
C LEU A 192 -41.05 -15.20 6.16
N LYS A 193 -41.08 -15.23 7.50
CA LYS A 193 -42.26 -14.87 8.25
C LYS A 193 -42.74 -13.52 7.76
N THR A 194 -44.02 -13.36 7.50
CA THR A 194 -44.65 -12.16 6.95
C THR A 194 -44.35 -10.87 7.71
N ASP A 195 -43.74 -10.97 8.89
CA ASP A 195 -43.39 -9.84 9.76
C ASP A 195 -41.91 -9.41 9.73
N ASP A 196 -41.05 -10.14 9.06
CA ASP A 196 -39.57 -9.87 9.09
C ASP A 196 -39.19 -8.53 8.42
N TRP A 197 -39.99 -8.08 7.45
CA TRP A 197 -39.79 -6.79 6.79
C TRP A 197 -39.81 -5.60 7.76
N LYS A 198 -40.57 -5.69 8.88
CA LYS A 198 -40.62 -4.65 9.92
C LYS A 198 -39.24 -4.41 10.54
N TYR A 199 -38.50 -5.49 10.77
CA TYR A 199 -37.14 -5.40 11.35
C TYR A 199 -36.14 -4.90 10.30
N HIS A 200 -36.27 -5.30 9.04
CA HIS A 200 -35.40 -4.74 7.98
C HIS A 200 -35.68 -3.25 7.79
N ALA A 201 -36.96 -2.81 7.83
CA ALA A 201 -37.29 -1.40 7.82
C ALA A 201 -36.72 -0.65 9.03
N LEU A 202 -36.74 -1.28 10.23
CA LEU A 202 -36.14 -0.73 11.42
C LEU A 202 -34.64 -0.59 11.27
N TYR A 203 -33.92 -1.55 10.62
CA TYR A 203 -32.50 -1.43 10.33
C TYR A 203 -32.21 -0.25 9.39
N VAL A 204 -33.01 -0.05 8.36
CA VAL A 204 -32.90 1.14 7.48
C VAL A 204 -33.07 2.42 8.30
N ILE A 205 -34.10 2.50 9.14
CA ILE A 205 -34.35 3.68 10.00
C ILE A 205 -33.15 3.94 10.90
N VAL A 206 -32.60 2.92 11.56
CA VAL A 206 -31.42 3.06 12.46
C VAL A 206 -30.23 3.61 11.69
N LEU A 207 -29.89 3.03 10.51
CA LEU A 207 -28.76 3.46 9.71
C LEU A 207 -28.92 4.89 9.18
N VAL A 208 -30.12 5.23 8.65
CA VAL A 208 -30.41 6.58 8.14
C VAL A 208 -30.37 7.60 9.27
N THR A 209 -30.96 7.27 10.44
CA THR A 209 -30.94 8.17 11.60
C THR A 209 -29.52 8.36 12.09
N ALA A 210 -28.70 7.30 12.19
CA ALA A 210 -27.29 7.43 12.60
C ALA A 210 -26.50 8.30 11.62
N ALA A 211 -26.71 8.12 10.31
CA ALA A 211 -26.07 8.96 9.28
C ALA A 211 -26.53 10.42 9.40
N ALA A 212 -27.81 10.68 9.60
CA ALA A 212 -28.35 12.04 9.77
C ALA A 212 -27.89 12.74 11.04
N LEU A 213 -27.67 12.00 12.13
CA LEU A 213 -27.19 12.52 13.41
C LEU A 213 -25.67 12.75 13.42
N SER A 214 -24.92 12.27 12.44
CA SER A 214 -23.48 12.54 12.36
C SER A 214 -23.22 14.02 12.04
N PRO A 215 -22.08 14.62 12.45
CA PRO A 215 -21.69 15.98 12.05
C PRO A 215 -21.66 16.18 10.52
N ALA A 216 -21.43 15.13 9.76
CA ALA A 216 -21.47 15.16 8.31
C ALA A 216 -22.91 15.18 7.75
N GLY A 217 -23.86 14.55 8.44
CA GLY A 217 -25.31 14.59 8.20
C GLY A 217 -25.71 14.63 6.73
N SER A 218 -26.43 15.69 6.33
CA SER A 218 -26.90 15.89 4.96
C SER A 218 -25.79 16.07 3.91
N HIS A 219 -24.56 16.36 4.33
CA HIS A 219 -23.43 16.55 3.40
C HIS A 219 -22.84 15.23 2.86
N LEU A 220 -23.18 14.06 3.43
CA LEU A 220 -22.63 12.77 3.02
C LEU A 220 -22.88 12.47 1.52
N VAL A 221 -24.10 12.69 1.05
CA VAL A 221 -24.45 12.42 -0.36
C VAL A 221 -23.74 13.40 -1.31
N GLY A 222 -23.74 14.68 -0.95
CA GLY A 222 -23.04 15.72 -1.72
C GLY A 222 -21.52 15.48 -1.78
N GLN A 223 -20.94 14.97 -0.70
CA GLN A 223 -19.52 14.63 -0.65
C GLN A 223 -19.17 13.46 -1.61
N ALA A 224 -20.04 12.44 -1.69
CA ALA A 224 -19.85 11.34 -2.63
C ALA A 224 -19.84 11.84 -4.09
N GLY A 225 -20.75 12.73 -4.46
CA GLY A 225 -20.79 13.36 -5.79
C GLY A 225 -19.55 14.18 -6.09
N SER A 226 -19.13 15.02 -5.15
CA SER A 226 -17.94 15.85 -5.29
C SER A 226 -16.65 15.03 -5.42
N TYR A 227 -16.58 13.88 -4.77
CA TYR A 227 -15.45 12.96 -4.92
C TYR A 227 -15.35 12.44 -6.36
N TYR A 228 -16.46 12.06 -6.96
CA TYR A 228 -16.51 11.61 -8.36
C TYR A 228 -16.08 12.69 -9.36
N GLU A 229 -16.50 13.94 -9.15
CA GLU A 229 -16.07 15.09 -9.98
C GLU A 229 -14.56 15.31 -9.91
N GLY A 230 -14.00 15.24 -8.70
CA GLY A 230 -12.56 15.37 -8.49
C GLY A 230 -11.75 14.28 -9.17
N GLU A 231 -12.19 13.04 -9.09
CA GLU A 231 -11.57 11.90 -9.78
C GLU A 231 -11.58 12.07 -11.30
N ARG A 232 -12.69 12.56 -11.84
CA ARG A 232 -12.78 12.87 -13.27
C ARG A 232 -11.77 13.94 -13.69
N MET A 233 -11.60 14.98 -12.87
CA MET A 233 -10.62 16.03 -13.11
C MET A 233 -9.19 15.49 -13.08
N ILE A 234 -8.84 14.70 -12.07
CA ILE A 234 -7.52 14.08 -11.90
C ILE A 234 -7.17 13.24 -13.15
N ARG A 235 -8.10 12.40 -13.60
CA ARG A 235 -7.93 11.58 -14.81
C ARG A 235 -7.76 12.41 -16.09
N ASN A 236 -8.53 13.48 -16.23
CA ASN A 236 -8.42 14.38 -17.39
C ASN A 236 -7.05 15.08 -17.46
N LEU A 237 -6.35 15.21 -16.35
CA LEU A 237 -4.99 15.76 -16.28
C LEU A 237 -3.90 14.69 -16.46
N GLY A 238 -4.27 13.45 -16.79
CA GLY A 238 -3.33 12.35 -17.03
C GLY A 238 -2.80 11.66 -15.78
N PHE A 239 -3.39 11.94 -14.60
CA PHE A 239 -3.03 11.27 -13.35
C PHE A 239 -4.00 10.12 -13.07
N TRP A 240 -3.48 9.05 -12.49
CA TRP A 240 -4.25 7.84 -12.17
C TRP A 240 -4.12 7.53 -10.68
N ASN A 241 -5.27 7.41 -10.02
CA ASN A 241 -5.30 6.82 -8.71
C ASN A 241 -5.52 5.31 -8.86
N VAL A 242 -4.49 4.51 -8.59
CA VAL A 242 -4.49 3.04 -8.77
C VAL A 242 -5.61 2.36 -7.98
N GLU A 243 -6.05 2.97 -6.87
CA GLU A 243 -7.12 2.42 -6.04
C GLU A 243 -8.51 2.55 -6.68
N LEU A 244 -8.68 3.49 -7.60
CA LEU A 244 -9.95 3.82 -8.25
C LEU A 244 -10.06 3.25 -9.66
N VAL A 245 -9.06 2.48 -10.10
CA VAL A 245 -9.11 1.75 -11.36
C VAL A 245 -10.12 0.60 -11.23
N PRO A 246 -10.95 0.37 -12.26
CA PRO A 246 -11.79 -0.84 -12.32
C PRO A 246 -10.95 -2.11 -12.19
N MET A 247 -11.50 -3.11 -11.51
CA MET A 247 -10.88 -4.43 -11.45
C MET A 247 -10.77 -5.03 -12.85
N THR A 248 -9.59 -5.53 -13.18
CA THR A 248 -9.32 -6.32 -14.38
C THR A 248 -9.04 -7.78 -13.99
N PHE A 249 -9.32 -8.72 -14.90
CA PHE A 249 -8.99 -10.12 -14.72
C PHE A 249 -7.52 -10.36 -15.10
N GLU A 250 -6.61 -9.92 -14.26
CA GLU A 250 -5.18 -10.16 -14.46
C GLU A 250 -4.76 -11.54 -13.94
N PRO A 251 -3.74 -12.19 -14.55
CA PRO A 251 -3.27 -13.53 -14.15
C PRO A 251 -2.84 -13.61 -12.68
N TYR A 252 -2.37 -12.51 -12.12
CA TYR A 252 -1.82 -12.44 -10.75
C TYR A 252 -2.88 -12.11 -9.66
N GLY A 253 -4.11 -11.82 -10.04
CA GLY A 253 -5.22 -11.55 -9.13
C GLY A 253 -6.05 -12.78 -8.74
N SER A 254 -5.45 -13.95 -8.63
CA SER A 254 -6.12 -15.26 -8.59
C SER A 254 -7.25 -15.38 -7.56
N SER A 255 -7.05 -14.94 -6.31
CA SER A 255 -8.09 -15.04 -5.27
C SER A 255 -9.27 -14.09 -5.51
N ARG A 256 -9.04 -12.87 -5.99
CA ARG A 256 -10.07 -11.90 -6.36
C ARG A 256 -10.89 -12.38 -7.54
N ASN A 257 -10.19 -12.83 -8.59
CA ASN A 257 -10.82 -13.36 -9.81
C ASN A 257 -11.65 -14.59 -9.50
N LEU A 258 -11.13 -15.52 -8.70
CA LEU A 258 -11.85 -16.74 -8.31
C LEU A 258 -13.10 -16.43 -7.50
N LEU A 259 -13.03 -15.52 -6.51
CA LEU A 259 -14.20 -15.10 -5.73
C LEU A 259 -15.31 -14.53 -6.63
N ILE A 260 -14.96 -13.64 -7.54
CA ILE A 260 -15.91 -12.99 -8.46
C ILE A 260 -16.50 -14.00 -9.44
N LEU A 261 -15.69 -14.88 -10.02
CA LEU A 261 -16.16 -15.91 -10.96
C LEU A 261 -17.11 -16.91 -10.27
N LEU A 262 -16.79 -17.35 -9.05
CA LEU A 262 -17.68 -18.21 -8.28
C LEU A 262 -19.00 -17.53 -7.96
N ALA A 263 -18.98 -16.24 -7.60
CA ALA A 263 -20.19 -15.48 -7.32
C ALA A 263 -21.04 -15.28 -8.58
N TRP A 264 -20.44 -14.98 -9.73
CA TRP A 264 -21.14 -14.92 -11.02
C TRP A 264 -21.80 -16.26 -11.37
N ALA A 265 -21.04 -17.36 -11.27
CA ALA A 265 -21.58 -18.70 -11.55
C ALA A 265 -22.74 -19.04 -10.62
N ALA A 266 -22.64 -18.69 -9.33
CA ALA A 266 -23.70 -18.92 -8.34
C ALA A 266 -24.96 -18.09 -8.61
N ILE A 267 -24.80 -16.80 -8.98
CA ILE A 267 -25.93 -15.94 -9.37
C ILE A 267 -26.66 -16.53 -10.59
N LEU A 268 -25.90 -16.84 -11.65
CA LEU A 268 -26.45 -17.43 -12.87
C LEU A 268 -27.18 -18.74 -12.57
N MET A 269 -26.54 -19.62 -11.80
CA MET A 269 -27.13 -20.90 -11.41
C MET A 269 -28.48 -20.69 -10.67
N ARG A 270 -28.54 -19.75 -9.70
CA ARG A 270 -29.79 -19.44 -8.98
C ARG A 270 -30.87 -18.91 -9.91
N VAL A 271 -30.51 -17.98 -10.81
CA VAL A 271 -31.43 -17.41 -11.81
C VAL A 271 -32.04 -18.52 -12.70
N PHE A 272 -31.21 -19.42 -13.23
CA PHE A 272 -31.69 -20.50 -14.11
C PHE A 272 -32.51 -21.58 -13.37
N ARG A 273 -32.08 -21.94 -12.13
CA ARG A 273 -32.80 -23.00 -11.37
C ARG A 273 -34.12 -22.53 -10.78
N LYS A 274 -34.12 -21.36 -10.14
CA LYS A 274 -35.33 -20.86 -9.43
C LYS A 274 -36.27 -20.11 -10.33
N ARG A 275 -35.91 -19.79 -11.57
CA ARG A 275 -36.68 -18.92 -12.50
C ARG A 275 -37.16 -17.61 -11.87
N ASN A 276 -36.57 -17.25 -10.72
CA ASN A 276 -36.91 -16.07 -9.95
C ASN A 276 -35.62 -15.52 -9.34
N PHE A 277 -35.13 -14.40 -9.86
CA PHE A 277 -33.91 -13.70 -9.39
C PHE A 277 -34.25 -12.57 -8.40
N ILE A 278 -35.53 -12.39 -8.06
CA ILE A 278 -35.99 -11.33 -7.17
C ILE A 278 -36.06 -11.89 -5.74
N ASP A 279 -34.90 -12.31 -5.22
CA ASP A 279 -34.74 -12.57 -3.79
C ASP A 279 -33.62 -11.65 -3.24
N PRO A 280 -33.73 -11.23 -1.96
CA PRO A 280 -32.79 -10.25 -1.38
C PRO A 280 -31.35 -10.70 -1.41
N GLU A 281 -31.06 -12.00 -1.28
CA GLU A 281 -29.67 -12.49 -1.32
C GLU A 281 -29.06 -12.41 -2.71
N THR A 282 -29.79 -12.83 -3.74
CA THR A 282 -29.30 -12.75 -5.13
C THR A 282 -29.17 -11.29 -5.56
N LEU A 283 -30.12 -10.43 -5.20
CA LEU A 283 -30.04 -8.99 -5.46
C LEU A 283 -28.83 -8.35 -4.75
N SER A 284 -28.59 -8.71 -3.48
CA SER A 284 -27.42 -8.23 -2.75
C SER A 284 -26.13 -8.68 -3.42
N ALA A 285 -26.01 -9.97 -3.78
CA ALA A 285 -24.85 -10.49 -4.47
C ALA A 285 -24.64 -9.78 -5.82
N ALA A 286 -25.70 -9.60 -6.61
CA ALA A 286 -25.67 -8.91 -7.90
C ALA A 286 -25.28 -7.42 -7.77
N ALA A 287 -25.77 -6.71 -6.76
CA ALA A 287 -25.42 -5.32 -6.52
C ALA A 287 -23.93 -5.16 -6.10
N PHE A 288 -23.47 -6.01 -5.19
CA PHE A 288 -22.12 -5.87 -4.63
C PHE A 288 -21.03 -6.48 -5.50
N ILE A 289 -21.34 -7.43 -6.41
CA ILE A 289 -20.36 -7.96 -7.36
C ILE A 289 -19.92 -6.93 -8.42
N ILE A 290 -20.73 -5.88 -8.65
CA ILE A 290 -20.45 -4.83 -9.62
C ILE A 290 -19.43 -3.83 -9.06
N LEU A 291 -19.36 -3.63 -7.74
CA LEU A 291 -18.55 -2.60 -7.10
C LEU A 291 -17.06 -2.66 -7.45
N PRO A 292 -16.39 -3.84 -7.48
CA PRO A 292 -14.97 -3.91 -7.88
C PRO A 292 -14.71 -3.48 -9.32
N PHE A 293 -15.71 -3.58 -10.21
CA PHE A 293 -15.62 -3.12 -11.60
C PHE A 293 -15.82 -1.60 -11.74
N ILE A 294 -16.35 -0.95 -10.70
CA ILE A 294 -16.34 0.51 -10.59
C ILE A 294 -15.00 0.96 -10.02
N SER A 295 -14.52 0.29 -8.99
CA SER A 295 -13.25 0.57 -8.35
C SER A 295 -12.75 -0.68 -7.61
N VAL A 296 -11.51 -1.10 -7.89
CA VAL A 296 -10.91 -2.30 -7.28
C VAL A 296 -10.87 -2.25 -5.75
N ARG A 297 -10.88 -1.05 -5.17
CA ARG A 297 -10.90 -0.87 -3.71
C ARG A 297 -12.12 -1.48 -3.02
N TYR A 298 -13.23 -1.66 -3.73
CA TYR A 298 -14.44 -2.23 -3.17
C TYR A 298 -14.45 -3.77 -3.12
N ILE A 299 -13.34 -4.43 -3.50
CA ILE A 299 -13.25 -5.90 -3.42
C ILE A 299 -13.49 -6.43 -2.00
N ILE A 300 -13.03 -5.73 -0.97
CA ILE A 300 -13.25 -6.10 0.43
C ILE A 300 -14.73 -5.97 0.83
N THR A 301 -15.39 -4.90 0.39
CA THR A 301 -16.83 -4.67 0.60
C THR A 301 -17.67 -5.76 -0.09
N SER A 302 -17.27 -6.13 -1.31
CA SER A 302 -17.91 -7.23 -2.06
C SER A 302 -17.70 -8.58 -1.39
N ALA A 303 -16.47 -8.88 -0.94
CA ALA A 303 -16.16 -10.16 -0.29
C ALA A 303 -17.04 -10.43 0.94
N VAL A 304 -17.30 -9.39 1.75
CA VAL A 304 -18.17 -9.48 2.93
C VAL A 304 -19.58 -9.92 2.61
N VAL A 305 -20.12 -9.50 1.47
CA VAL A 305 -21.49 -9.86 1.02
C VAL A 305 -21.49 -11.19 0.27
N LEU A 306 -20.49 -11.42 -0.59
CA LEU A 306 -20.45 -12.59 -1.48
C LEU A 306 -20.11 -13.89 -0.75
N VAL A 307 -19.29 -13.86 0.30
CA VAL A 307 -18.89 -15.08 1.01
C VAL A 307 -20.06 -15.78 1.71
N PRO A 308 -20.93 -15.11 2.48
CA PRO A 308 -22.13 -15.75 3.03
C PRO A 308 -23.13 -16.22 1.96
N PHE A 309 -23.24 -15.50 0.85
CA PHE A 309 -24.06 -15.93 -0.29
C PHE A 309 -23.53 -17.24 -0.86
N LEU A 310 -22.24 -17.32 -1.17
CA LEU A 310 -21.59 -18.53 -1.70
C LEU A 310 -21.68 -19.73 -0.74
N ALA A 311 -21.59 -19.49 0.58
CA ALA A 311 -21.65 -20.54 1.58
C ALA A 311 -23.02 -21.29 1.59
N GLY A 312 -24.08 -20.66 1.11
CA GLY A 312 -25.39 -21.29 0.99
C GLY A 312 -25.57 -22.16 -0.25
N ILE A 313 -24.79 -21.92 -1.30
CA ILE A 313 -24.97 -22.55 -2.61
C ILE A 313 -24.85 -24.08 -2.59
N PRO A 314 -23.87 -24.72 -1.90
CA PRO A 314 -23.78 -26.18 -1.90
C PRO A 314 -25.01 -26.87 -1.32
N GLY A 315 -25.67 -26.29 -0.32
CA GLY A 315 -26.92 -26.81 0.23
C GLY A 315 -28.11 -26.71 -0.71
N GLU A 316 -28.13 -25.72 -1.61
CA GLU A 316 -29.14 -25.56 -2.63
C GLU A 316 -28.93 -26.52 -3.82
N ILE A 317 -27.68 -26.92 -4.09
CA ILE A 317 -27.36 -27.87 -5.18
C ILE A 317 -27.79 -29.30 -4.80
N SER A 318 -27.55 -29.70 -3.56
CA SER A 318 -27.79 -31.05 -3.06
C SER A 318 -28.83 -31.06 -1.89
N PRO A 319 -30.09 -30.73 -2.15
CA PRO A 319 -31.09 -30.64 -1.09
C PRO A 319 -31.38 -32.00 -0.39
N ASN A 320 -31.16 -33.10 -1.07
CA ASN A 320 -31.35 -34.45 -0.50
C ASN A 320 -30.27 -34.87 0.48
N GLU A 321 -29.10 -34.19 0.46
CA GLU A 321 -28.03 -34.40 1.43
C GLU A 321 -28.14 -33.44 2.63
N ALA A 322 -29.16 -32.54 2.63
CA ALA A 322 -29.27 -31.52 3.68
C ALA A 322 -29.62 -32.10 5.07
N GLU A 323 -30.16 -33.31 5.15
CA GLU A 323 -30.49 -34.00 6.41
C GLU A 323 -29.60 -35.23 6.69
N GLY A 324 -28.57 -35.49 5.84
CA GLY A 324 -27.69 -36.62 5.98
C GLY A 324 -26.58 -36.39 7.04
N GLU A 325 -26.08 -37.48 7.60
CA GLU A 325 -24.89 -37.45 8.45
C GLU A 325 -23.65 -36.97 7.66
N ALA A 326 -22.73 -36.28 8.35
CA ALA A 326 -21.49 -35.78 7.76
C ALA A 326 -20.62 -36.96 7.29
N SER A 327 -20.53 -37.13 5.98
CA SER A 327 -19.68 -38.15 5.36
C SER A 327 -18.20 -37.73 5.36
N PRO A 328 -17.23 -38.66 5.43
CA PRO A 328 -15.81 -38.35 5.24
C PRO A 328 -15.50 -37.56 3.97
N LYS A 329 -16.29 -37.76 2.90
CA LYS A 329 -16.16 -37.00 1.65
C LYS A 329 -16.35 -35.50 1.83
N HIS A 330 -17.26 -35.06 2.71
CA HIS A 330 -17.49 -33.63 2.99
C HIS A 330 -16.31 -33.03 3.74
N ALA A 331 -15.72 -33.76 4.69
CA ALA A 331 -14.51 -33.31 5.37
C ALA A 331 -13.33 -33.20 4.40
N VAL A 332 -13.14 -34.18 3.52
CA VAL A 332 -12.12 -34.14 2.47
C VAL A 332 -12.33 -32.93 1.54
N ALA A 333 -13.56 -32.66 1.08
CA ALA A 333 -13.84 -31.49 0.26
C ALA A 333 -13.49 -30.17 0.98
N GLY A 334 -13.78 -30.04 2.27
CA GLY A 334 -13.40 -28.89 3.07
C GLY A 334 -11.89 -28.74 3.23
N ILE A 335 -11.19 -29.84 3.50
CA ILE A 335 -9.70 -29.85 3.60
C ILE A 335 -9.07 -29.45 2.27
N LEU A 336 -9.52 -30.04 1.15
CA LEU A 336 -9.02 -29.70 -0.17
C LEU A 336 -9.31 -28.24 -0.53
N GLY A 337 -10.48 -27.74 -0.18
CA GLY A 337 -10.83 -26.32 -0.36
C GLY A 337 -9.90 -25.37 0.40
N ILE A 338 -9.63 -25.65 1.67
CA ILE A 338 -8.68 -24.86 2.48
C ILE A 338 -7.26 -24.96 1.89
N ALA A 339 -6.81 -26.18 1.58
CA ALA A 339 -5.49 -26.40 1.01
C ALA A 339 -5.34 -25.65 -0.34
N ALA A 340 -6.36 -25.69 -1.19
CA ALA A 340 -6.36 -24.96 -2.44
C ALA A 340 -6.18 -23.44 -2.20
N VAL A 341 -6.95 -22.82 -1.28
CA VAL A 341 -6.82 -21.38 -0.99
C VAL A 341 -5.44 -21.04 -0.43
N LEU A 342 -4.91 -21.85 0.50
CA LEU A 342 -3.58 -21.64 1.06
C LEU A 342 -2.46 -21.79 0.03
N LEU A 343 -2.62 -22.68 -0.95
CA LEU A 343 -1.67 -22.86 -2.05
C LEU A 343 -1.78 -21.76 -3.10
N PHE A 344 -2.99 -21.26 -3.38
CA PHE A 344 -3.22 -20.17 -4.34
C PHE A 344 -2.78 -18.80 -3.83
N ALA A 345 -2.81 -18.57 -2.53
CA ALA A 345 -2.47 -17.29 -1.93
C ALA A 345 -1.61 -17.47 -0.65
N PRO A 346 -0.48 -18.19 -0.73
CA PRO A 346 0.31 -18.54 0.46
C PRO A 346 0.83 -17.29 1.18
N SER A 347 1.24 -16.28 0.43
CA SER A 347 1.79 -15.04 0.98
C SER A 347 0.79 -14.29 1.88
N VAL A 348 -0.51 -14.37 1.60
CA VAL A 348 -1.56 -13.66 2.38
C VAL A 348 -1.63 -14.15 3.82
N PHE A 349 -1.34 -15.44 4.05
CA PHE A 349 -1.47 -16.09 5.36
C PHE A 349 -0.14 -16.18 6.11
N LEU A 350 0.93 -15.64 5.55
CA LEU A 350 2.23 -15.55 6.22
C LEU A 350 2.34 -14.21 6.97
N PRO A 351 2.92 -14.20 8.17
CA PRO A 351 3.22 -12.95 8.88
C PRO A 351 4.04 -12.00 8.00
N GLY A 352 3.63 -10.74 7.94
CA GLY A 352 4.32 -9.72 7.16
C GLY A 352 3.89 -9.60 5.70
N HIS A 353 2.89 -10.34 5.24
CA HIS A 353 2.35 -10.17 3.87
C HIS A 353 1.86 -8.75 3.59
N CYS A 354 1.17 -8.15 4.56
CA CYS A 354 0.63 -6.78 4.46
C CYS A 354 1.61 -5.72 4.93
N SER A 355 2.87 -6.09 5.21
CA SER A 355 3.86 -5.16 5.75
C SER A 355 5.25 -5.54 5.28
N ARG A 356 6.05 -4.52 5.05
CA ARG A 356 7.50 -4.67 5.17
C ARG A 356 7.82 -4.80 6.67
N PRO A 357 8.78 -5.67 7.07
CA PRO A 357 9.01 -5.93 8.47
C PRO A 357 9.36 -4.66 9.23
N HIS A 358 8.53 -4.33 10.22
CA HIS A 358 8.83 -3.29 11.18
C HIS A 358 9.72 -3.89 12.26
N PRO A 359 10.83 -3.29 12.66
CA PRO A 359 11.60 -3.79 13.78
C PRO A 359 10.73 -3.71 15.04
N ALA A 360 10.41 -4.88 15.59
CA ALA A 360 9.70 -4.98 16.86
C ALA A 360 10.52 -4.29 17.95
N GLY A 361 9.92 -3.37 18.69
CA GLY A 361 10.52 -2.78 19.89
C GLY A 361 11.01 -1.34 19.76
N CYS A 362 10.67 -0.59 18.70
CA CYS A 362 11.04 0.83 18.61
C CYS A 362 10.25 1.68 19.60
N ALA A 363 10.87 1.98 20.74
CA ALA A 363 10.41 2.99 21.68
C ALA A 363 10.71 4.43 21.21
N ALA A 364 11.50 4.62 20.14
CA ALA A 364 11.86 5.91 19.60
C ALA A 364 11.07 6.23 18.34
N PRO A 365 10.29 7.33 18.31
CA PRO A 365 9.48 7.71 17.15
C PRO A 365 10.29 7.86 15.85
N ALA A 366 11.54 8.33 15.95
CA ALA A 366 12.38 8.63 14.80
C ALA A 366 12.82 7.40 13.99
N ASP A 367 13.14 6.29 14.64
CA ASP A 367 13.63 5.09 13.95
C ASP A 367 12.52 4.22 13.34
N ALA A 368 11.29 4.48 13.75
CA ALA A 368 10.14 3.70 13.31
C ALA A 368 9.61 4.14 11.93
N TYR A 369 9.78 5.42 11.56
CA TYR A 369 9.26 5.99 10.31
C TYR A 369 10.07 5.57 9.08
N ASP A 370 11.37 5.34 9.25
CA ASP A 370 12.31 4.98 8.17
C ASP A 370 12.22 3.50 7.74
N SER A 371 11.26 2.78 8.28
CA SER A 371 11.23 1.30 8.22
C SER A 371 10.98 0.72 6.83
N ALA A 372 10.55 1.51 5.85
CA ALA A 372 10.20 0.99 4.54
C ALA A 372 10.67 1.82 3.35
N GLY A 373 11.32 2.97 3.57
CA GLY A 373 11.63 3.89 2.47
C GLY A 373 10.40 4.46 1.77
N GLU A 374 9.24 4.45 2.47
CA GLU A 374 7.98 4.98 1.93
C GLU A 374 7.82 6.47 2.22
N PHE A 375 8.35 6.95 3.35
CA PHE A 375 8.22 8.34 3.79
C PHE A 375 9.59 9.00 3.97
N PRO A 376 9.70 10.33 3.75
CA PRO A 376 10.97 11.07 3.73
C PRO A 376 11.45 11.47 5.14
N ASP A 377 11.51 10.55 6.09
CA ASP A 377 11.83 10.83 7.49
C ASP A 377 13.27 11.37 7.68
N ALA A 378 14.27 10.76 7.04
CA ALA A 378 15.65 11.25 7.16
C ALA A 378 15.81 12.66 6.55
N ALA A 379 15.11 12.94 5.45
CA ALA A 379 15.06 14.28 4.86
C ALA A 379 14.41 15.30 5.81
N LEU A 380 13.33 14.93 6.51
CA LEU A 380 12.72 15.80 7.51
C LEU A 380 13.61 16.03 8.72
N ARG A 381 14.33 15.01 9.21
CA ARG A 381 15.37 15.18 10.26
C ARG A 381 16.45 16.16 9.82
N PHE A 382 16.95 16.03 8.60
CA PHE A 382 17.92 16.97 8.04
C PHE A 382 17.37 18.40 8.04
N LEU A 383 16.16 18.61 7.55
CA LEU A 383 15.52 19.93 7.54
C LEU A 383 15.30 20.48 8.96
N THR A 384 14.89 19.65 9.92
CA THR A 384 14.69 20.05 11.33
C THR A 384 16.00 20.52 11.96
N ARG A 385 17.06 19.76 11.82
CA ARG A 385 18.38 20.10 12.38
C ARG A 385 18.93 21.42 11.83
N ASN A 386 18.60 21.73 10.57
CA ASN A 386 19.09 22.94 9.92
C ASN A 386 18.10 24.10 9.95
N GLY A 387 16.94 23.95 10.58
CA GLY A 387 15.91 25.00 10.67
C GLY A 387 15.29 25.38 9.31
N LEU A 388 15.18 24.42 8.39
CA LEU A 388 14.78 24.62 6.99
C LEU A 388 13.38 24.11 6.70
N GLY A 389 12.84 24.52 5.55
CA GLY A 389 11.65 23.91 4.95
C GLY A 389 10.34 24.37 5.59
N ARG A 390 10.01 25.65 5.55
CA ARG A 390 8.72 26.15 6.09
C ARG A 390 7.57 25.94 5.11
N ARG A 391 7.81 26.14 3.82
CA ARG A 391 6.80 26.07 2.76
C ARG A 391 7.27 25.08 1.70
N LEU A 392 6.72 23.86 1.77
CA LEU A 392 7.23 22.74 1.02
C LEU A 392 6.35 22.40 -0.18
N PHE A 393 7.02 22.07 -1.28
CA PHE A 393 6.42 21.31 -2.36
C PHE A 393 6.93 19.87 -2.31
N SER A 394 6.01 18.90 -2.31
CA SER A 394 6.37 17.49 -2.20
C SER A 394 5.41 16.63 -3.04
N HIS A 395 5.76 15.36 -3.20
CA HIS A 395 4.79 14.37 -3.66
C HIS A 395 3.58 14.38 -2.73
N ASP A 396 2.37 14.33 -3.27
CA ASP A 396 1.10 14.41 -2.52
C ASP A 396 0.98 13.31 -1.44
N MET A 397 1.45 12.10 -1.73
CA MET A 397 1.46 10.99 -0.76
C MET A 397 2.25 11.28 0.52
N TRP A 398 3.18 12.22 0.48
CA TRP A 398 4.01 12.60 1.63
C TRP A 398 3.46 13.80 2.42
N GLY A 399 2.53 14.55 1.83
CA GLY A 399 2.05 15.78 2.46
C GLY A 399 1.47 15.58 3.86
N ASN A 400 0.68 14.53 4.06
CA ASN A 400 0.13 14.19 5.37
C ASN A 400 1.23 13.84 6.39
N PHE A 401 2.23 13.06 5.98
CA PHE A 401 3.36 12.69 6.83
C PHE A 401 4.21 13.91 7.20
N ILE A 402 4.51 14.78 6.24
CA ILE A 402 5.26 16.02 6.47
C ILE A 402 4.53 16.92 7.48
N ALA A 403 3.22 17.10 7.30
CA ALA A 403 2.41 17.89 8.22
C ALA A 403 2.29 17.25 9.61
N PHE A 404 2.22 15.91 9.69
CA PHE A 404 2.20 15.16 10.95
C PHE A 404 3.51 15.29 11.72
N TYR A 405 4.65 15.22 11.04
CA TYR A 405 5.99 15.16 11.63
C TYR A 405 6.28 16.34 12.58
N ASP A 406 5.80 17.54 12.24
CA ASP A 406 6.02 18.75 13.01
C ASP A 406 4.74 19.27 13.70
N ASN A 407 3.69 18.45 13.80
CA ASN A 407 2.41 18.92 14.31
C ASN A 407 2.40 19.03 15.84
N PRO A 408 2.22 20.23 16.43
CA PRO A 408 2.21 20.42 17.89
C PRO A 408 1.03 19.73 18.58
N CYS A 409 -0.07 19.46 17.88
CA CYS A 409 -1.20 18.69 18.44
C CYS A 409 -0.88 17.21 18.64
N VAL A 410 0.15 16.70 17.96
CA VAL A 410 0.60 15.31 18.04
C VAL A 410 1.88 15.18 18.86
N HIS A 411 2.80 16.12 18.65
CA HIS A 411 4.12 16.16 19.29
C HIS A 411 4.25 17.46 20.11
N SER A 412 4.78 17.35 21.31
CA SER A 412 5.04 18.50 22.20
C SER A 412 6.22 19.40 21.75
N ALA A 413 6.52 19.44 20.46
CA ALA A 413 7.71 20.07 19.94
C ALA A 413 7.52 21.55 19.63
N SER A 414 8.50 22.36 20.04
CA SER A 414 8.63 23.79 19.73
C SER A 414 9.19 24.09 18.32
N ALA A 415 9.21 23.10 17.43
CA ALA A 415 9.75 23.25 16.07
C ALA A 415 8.84 24.11 15.17
N PRO A 416 9.39 24.88 14.23
CA PRO A 416 8.61 25.65 13.28
C PRO A 416 7.77 24.70 12.43
N ARG A 417 6.46 24.92 12.40
CA ARG A 417 5.50 24.12 11.64
C ARG A 417 5.81 24.17 10.14
N ARG A 418 6.10 23.03 9.56
CA ARG A 418 6.20 22.87 8.11
C ARG A 418 4.81 22.71 7.50
N MET A 419 4.60 23.38 6.39
CA MET A 419 3.34 23.32 5.66
C MET A 419 3.63 22.83 4.23
N PRO A 420 3.18 21.63 3.87
CA PRO A 420 3.23 21.18 2.50
C PRO A 420 2.18 21.91 1.65
N TYR A 421 2.41 22.01 0.34
CA TYR A 421 1.43 22.59 -0.58
C TYR A 421 0.23 21.67 -0.77
N MET A 422 0.46 20.36 -0.77
CA MET A 422 -0.51 19.33 -1.11
C MET A 422 -0.44 18.14 -0.15
N SER A 423 -1.55 17.40 -0.03
CA SER A 423 -1.63 16.12 0.66
C SER A 423 -2.48 15.11 -0.13
N ALA A 424 -2.43 13.83 0.24
CA ALA A 424 -3.22 12.79 -0.42
C ALA A 424 -4.74 12.90 -0.15
N MET A 425 -5.15 13.69 0.84
CA MET A 425 -6.57 13.87 1.20
C MET A 425 -7.24 14.95 0.34
N PHE A 426 -7.33 14.73 -0.96
CA PHE A 426 -7.86 15.67 -1.96
C PHE A 426 -9.27 16.19 -1.63
N GLN A 427 -10.09 15.36 -0.98
CA GLN A 427 -11.45 15.72 -0.59
C GLN A 427 -11.52 16.80 0.49
N THR A 428 -10.43 17.06 1.21
CA THR A 428 -10.39 18.07 2.28
C THR A 428 -10.10 19.49 1.76
N MET A 429 -9.71 19.61 0.49
CA MET A 429 -9.23 20.87 -0.06
C MET A 429 -9.99 21.28 -1.34
N PRO A 430 -9.93 22.58 -1.70
CA PRO A 430 -10.52 23.11 -2.93
C PRO A 430 -9.91 22.43 -4.17
N TRP A 431 -10.75 22.06 -5.15
CA TRP A 431 -10.29 21.44 -6.39
C TRP A 431 -9.35 22.33 -7.21
N GLN A 432 -9.47 23.67 -7.09
CA GLN A 432 -8.54 24.61 -7.70
C GLN A 432 -7.10 24.42 -7.21
N ARG A 433 -6.90 24.06 -5.93
CA ARG A 433 -5.57 23.73 -5.39
C ARG A 433 -5.02 22.46 -6.02
N VAL A 434 -5.86 21.42 -6.09
CA VAL A 434 -5.49 20.12 -6.69
C VAL A 434 -5.10 20.32 -8.15
N GLU A 435 -5.91 21.05 -8.90
CA GLU A 435 -5.65 21.35 -10.32
C GLU A 435 -4.34 22.14 -10.52
N ARG A 436 -4.10 23.18 -9.70
CA ARG A 436 -2.85 23.95 -9.74
C ARG A 436 -1.64 23.08 -9.47
N TYR A 437 -1.75 22.19 -8.49
CA TYR A 437 -0.68 21.25 -8.13
C TYR A 437 -0.37 20.29 -9.29
N LEU A 438 -1.38 19.62 -9.83
CA LEU A 438 -1.19 18.66 -10.91
C LEU A 438 -0.67 19.33 -12.19
N LYS A 439 -1.17 20.54 -12.54
CA LYS A 439 -0.64 21.34 -13.64
C LYS A 439 0.82 21.72 -13.42
N ALA A 440 1.22 22.07 -12.21
CA ALA A 440 2.61 22.41 -11.89
C ALA A 440 3.56 21.23 -12.08
N VAL A 441 3.10 20.00 -11.85
CA VAL A 441 3.90 18.79 -12.08
C VAL A 441 4.18 18.55 -13.57
N VAL A 442 3.28 18.95 -14.47
CA VAL A 442 3.42 18.67 -15.92
C VAL A 442 3.87 19.88 -16.74
N ASP A 443 3.65 21.11 -16.26
CA ASP A 443 3.93 22.37 -16.98
C ASP A 443 4.87 23.29 -16.21
N ASP A 444 5.95 23.73 -16.84
CA ASP A 444 6.97 24.59 -16.20
C ASP A 444 6.45 25.99 -15.87
N GLY A 445 5.60 26.57 -16.74
CA GLY A 445 5.01 27.88 -16.48
C GLY A 445 4.04 27.85 -15.31
N ALA A 446 3.25 26.77 -15.18
CA ALA A 446 2.38 26.57 -14.02
C ALA A 446 3.20 26.35 -12.74
N TRP A 447 4.31 25.61 -12.82
CA TRP A 447 5.23 25.43 -11.68
C TRP A 447 5.80 26.76 -11.19
N ARG A 448 6.34 27.59 -12.10
CA ARG A 448 6.90 28.90 -11.72
C ARG A 448 5.87 29.80 -11.04
N ARG A 449 4.65 29.86 -11.54
CA ARG A 449 3.55 30.62 -10.92
C ARG A 449 3.24 30.06 -9.53
N LEU A 450 2.98 28.77 -9.42
CA LEU A 450 2.67 28.13 -8.14
C LEU A 450 3.77 28.37 -7.12
N SER A 451 5.02 28.15 -7.50
CA SER A 451 6.19 28.29 -6.63
C SER A 451 6.33 29.72 -6.09
N ALA A 452 6.09 30.72 -6.93
CA ALA A 452 6.13 32.12 -6.54
C ALA A 452 4.93 32.51 -5.64
N ASP A 453 3.70 32.17 -6.03
CA ASP A 453 2.47 32.52 -5.31
C ASP A 453 2.45 31.85 -3.91
N ALA A 454 2.82 30.58 -3.85
CA ALA A 454 2.90 29.83 -2.61
C ALA A 454 4.18 30.11 -1.82
N LYS A 455 5.14 30.88 -2.37
CA LYS A 455 6.46 31.16 -1.76
C LYS A 455 7.15 29.88 -1.30
N ILE A 456 7.23 28.90 -2.22
CA ILE A 456 7.89 27.62 -1.92
C ILE A 456 9.38 27.88 -1.66
N ASP A 457 9.89 27.42 -0.53
CA ASP A 457 11.30 27.54 -0.13
C ASP A 457 12.06 26.22 -0.25
N THR A 458 11.34 25.11 -0.25
CA THR A 458 11.90 23.76 -0.24
C THR A 458 11.07 22.80 -1.10
N ILE A 459 11.75 21.91 -1.82
CA ILE A 459 11.13 20.83 -2.57
C ILE A 459 11.64 19.49 -2.01
N ILE A 460 10.73 18.55 -1.76
CA ILE A 460 11.05 17.16 -1.40
C ILE A 460 10.42 16.24 -2.45
N LEU A 461 11.26 15.53 -3.20
CA LEU A 461 10.83 14.63 -4.27
C LEU A 461 11.28 13.20 -4.00
N PRO A 462 10.55 12.19 -4.51
CA PRO A 462 11.00 10.80 -4.46
C PRO A 462 12.34 10.64 -5.18
N TYR A 463 13.14 9.70 -4.69
CA TYR A 463 14.35 9.30 -5.38
C TYR A 463 14.01 8.83 -6.81
N PRO A 464 14.83 9.13 -7.85
CA PRO A 464 14.43 9.02 -9.26
C PRO A 464 13.91 7.65 -9.70
N GLU A 465 14.47 6.57 -9.14
CA GLU A 465 14.02 5.19 -9.43
C GLU A 465 12.63 4.87 -8.87
N ASN A 466 12.22 5.63 -7.84
CA ASN A 466 10.92 5.48 -7.20
C ASN A 466 9.87 6.44 -7.81
N ALA A 467 10.29 7.35 -8.70
CA ALA A 467 9.41 8.30 -9.34
C ALA A 467 8.77 7.70 -10.59
N SER A 468 7.44 7.70 -10.65
CA SER A 468 6.67 7.38 -11.85
C SER A 468 6.52 8.62 -12.74
N ASP A 469 6.18 8.45 -14.02
CA ASP A 469 5.72 9.53 -14.86
C ASP A 469 4.35 10.03 -14.34
N PRO A 470 4.10 11.36 -14.25
CA PRO A 470 4.92 12.50 -14.73
C PRO A 470 5.93 13.04 -13.70
N TRP A 471 6.05 12.46 -12.52
CA TRP A 471 6.95 12.92 -11.47
C TRP A 471 8.42 12.86 -11.86
N ARG A 472 8.80 11.87 -12.66
CA ARG A 472 10.17 11.75 -13.19
C ARG A 472 10.53 12.92 -14.09
N GLU A 473 9.58 13.37 -14.91
CA GLU A 473 9.80 14.55 -15.77
C GLU A 473 9.85 15.85 -14.96
N PHE A 474 9.00 15.99 -13.93
CA PHE A 474 9.08 17.11 -12.99
C PHE A 474 10.45 17.15 -12.29
N LEU A 475 10.91 16.01 -11.76
CA LEU A 475 12.23 15.89 -11.16
C LEU A 475 13.34 16.30 -12.14
N ARG A 476 13.27 15.87 -13.41
CA ARG A 476 14.22 16.27 -14.45
C ARG A 476 14.29 17.79 -14.58
N ARG A 477 13.14 18.47 -14.64
CA ARG A 477 13.08 19.94 -14.72
C ARG A 477 13.71 20.61 -13.50
N ILE A 478 13.43 20.13 -12.29
CA ILE A 478 14.01 20.67 -11.05
C ILE A 478 15.52 20.40 -10.99
N ALA A 479 15.98 19.21 -11.34
CA ALA A 479 17.39 18.83 -11.30
C ALA A 479 18.28 19.71 -12.19
N PHE A 480 17.74 20.22 -13.32
CA PHE A 480 18.47 21.10 -14.25
C PHE A 480 18.15 22.59 -14.08
N SER A 481 17.24 22.96 -13.18
CA SER A 481 16.94 24.35 -12.87
C SER A 481 18.12 25.06 -12.17
N SER A 482 18.34 26.32 -12.50
CA SER A 482 19.25 27.21 -11.76
C SER A 482 18.68 27.67 -10.43
N ASP A 483 17.32 27.68 -10.32
CA ASP A 483 16.58 28.25 -9.21
C ASP A 483 16.54 27.32 -7.99
N TRP A 484 16.91 26.06 -8.17
CA TRP A 484 16.85 25.02 -7.14
C TRP A 484 18.21 24.33 -6.97
N LYS A 485 18.64 24.16 -5.72
CA LYS A 485 19.92 23.52 -5.39
C LYS A 485 19.68 22.25 -4.58
N LEU A 486 20.23 21.11 -5.04
CA LEU A 486 20.21 19.86 -4.29
C LEU A 486 21.09 20.01 -3.05
N VAL A 487 20.50 19.81 -1.86
CA VAL A 487 21.19 19.96 -0.56
C VAL A 487 21.22 18.68 0.27
N TRP A 488 20.35 17.73 -0.06
CA TRP A 488 20.25 16.44 0.60
C TRP A 488 19.67 15.39 -0.34
N TRP A 489 20.09 14.14 -0.17
CA TRP A 489 19.44 12.98 -0.76
C TRP A 489 19.74 11.71 0.04
N ASP A 490 18.80 10.76 0.03
CA ASP A 490 18.91 9.46 0.65
C ASP A 490 18.28 8.37 -0.23
N ASP A 491 18.00 7.20 0.34
CA ASP A 491 17.39 6.08 -0.38
C ASP A 491 15.91 6.33 -0.77
N THR A 492 15.28 7.35 -0.20
CA THR A 492 13.86 7.67 -0.33
C THR A 492 13.63 8.97 -1.08
N ALA A 493 14.37 10.02 -0.73
CA ALA A 493 14.03 11.38 -1.10
C ALA A 493 15.23 12.23 -1.55
N LEU A 494 14.91 13.26 -2.32
CA LEU A 494 15.79 14.36 -2.71
C LEU A 494 15.24 15.65 -2.11
N VAL A 495 16.11 16.49 -1.56
CA VAL A 495 15.74 17.80 -1.00
C VAL A 495 16.44 18.90 -1.77
N TYR A 496 15.64 19.85 -2.29
CA TYR A 496 16.15 21.04 -2.94
C TYR A 496 15.72 22.28 -2.14
N LEU A 497 16.61 23.27 -2.09
CA LEU A 497 16.30 24.62 -1.60
C LEU A 497 16.28 25.60 -2.75
N ALA A 498 15.47 26.65 -2.60
CA ALA A 498 15.51 27.79 -3.51
C ALA A 498 16.94 28.39 -3.51
N SER A 499 17.45 28.76 -4.68
CA SER A 499 18.81 29.32 -4.86
C SER A 499 19.03 30.61 -4.06
N THR A 500 17.93 31.29 -3.67
CA THR A 500 17.94 32.49 -2.84
C THR A 500 18.02 32.20 -1.34
N SER A 501 18.08 30.93 -0.94
CA SER A 501 18.15 30.57 0.49
C SER A 501 19.47 31.03 1.11
N PRO A 502 19.45 31.83 2.21
CA PRO A 502 20.68 32.26 2.90
C PRO A 502 21.50 31.10 3.47
N TRP A 503 20.86 29.94 3.67
CA TRP A 503 21.54 28.74 4.16
C TRP A 503 22.61 28.26 3.17
N LEU A 504 22.47 28.55 1.87
CA LEU A 504 23.40 28.15 0.82
C LEU A 504 24.71 28.95 0.78
N GLU A 505 24.80 30.08 1.48
CA GLU A 505 25.99 30.95 1.49
C GLU A 505 27.25 30.28 2.07
N ARG A 506 27.08 29.22 2.85
CA ARG A 506 28.20 28.43 3.39
C ARG A 506 28.65 27.38 2.38
N GLU A 507 29.96 27.32 2.15
CA GLU A 507 30.56 26.34 1.24
C GLU A 507 30.24 24.89 1.63
N GLY A 508 30.15 24.04 0.63
CA GLY A 508 30.00 22.60 0.82
C GLY A 508 28.58 22.13 1.19
N ARG A 509 27.56 22.98 1.11
CA ARG A 509 26.17 22.64 1.45
C ARG A 509 25.34 22.12 0.29
N THR A 510 25.83 22.24 -0.93
CA THR A 510 25.15 21.75 -2.14
C THR A 510 25.88 20.54 -2.70
N PHE A 511 25.11 19.72 -3.41
CA PHE A 511 25.64 18.68 -4.27
C PHE A 511 25.74 19.23 -5.70
N SER A 512 26.96 19.38 -6.20
CA SER A 512 27.25 19.86 -7.55
C SER A 512 27.77 18.75 -8.47
N ALA A 513 28.57 17.84 -7.92
CA ALA A 513 29.17 16.71 -8.60
C ALA A 513 28.40 15.39 -8.29
N ALA A 514 28.01 15.15 -7.04
CA ALA A 514 27.22 13.96 -6.65
C ALA A 514 25.72 14.20 -6.93
N ARG A 515 25.30 14.01 -8.18
CA ARG A 515 23.98 14.33 -8.70
C ARG A 515 23.22 13.10 -9.19
N PRO A 516 22.80 12.18 -8.29
CA PRO A 516 22.03 10.99 -8.69
C PRO A 516 20.71 11.35 -9.38
N ASP A 517 20.12 12.50 -9.04
CA ASP A 517 18.95 13.06 -9.69
C ASP A 517 19.15 13.32 -11.19
N ARG A 518 20.34 13.75 -11.60
CA ARG A 518 20.71 13.94 -13.01
C ARG A 518 21.14 12.65 -13.68
N TRP A 519 21.99 11.88 -13.00
CA TRP A 519 22.56 10.65 -13.57
C TRP A 519 21.46 9.67 -14.00
N ILE A 520 20.49 9.43 -13.12
CA ILE A 520 19.40 8.46 -13.39
C ILE A 520 18.42 8.97 -14.46
N VAL A 521 18.07 10.27 -14.45
CA VAL A 521 17.08 10.79 -15.41
C VAL A 521 17.63 11.01 -16.81
N THR A 522 18.96 11.08 -16.97
CA THR A 522 19.62 11.27 -18.29
C THR A 522 20.46 10.07 -18.72
N ASP A 523 20.65 9.10 -17.85
CA ASP A 523 21.59 7.98 -18.05
C ASP A 523 23.03 8.44 -18.36
N VAL A 524 23.41 9.62 -17.82
CA VAL A 524 24.72 10.23 -18.02
C VAL A 524 25.46 10.30 -16.68
N PHE A 525 26.53 9.53 -16.57
CA PHE A 525 27.33 9.40 -15.36
C PHE A 525 28.66 10.18 -15.48
N PRO A 526 29.36 10.48 -14.35
CA PRO A 526 30.66 11.15 -14.37
C PRO A 526 31.68 10.38 -15.21
N ALA A 527 32.08 10.97 -16.35
CA ALA A 527 32.95 10.29 -17.32
C ALA A 527 34.44 10.48 -17.00
N SER A 528 34.84 11.68 -16.54
CA SER A 528 36.26 11.95 -16.24
C SER A 528 36.64 11.50 -14.84
N PRO A 529 37.91 11.10 -14.61
CA PRO A 529 38.40 10.81 -13.26
C PRO A 529 38.26 11.98 -12.28
N ALA A 530 38.36 13.22 -12.77
CA ALA A 530 38.18 14.42 -11.96
C ALA A 530 36.77 14.59 -11.47
N ASP A 531 35.76 14.38 -12.36
CA ASP A 531 34.34 14.45 -12.00
C ASP A 531 33.97 13.35 -11.00
N ARG A 532 34.50 12.14 -11.18
CA ARG A 532 34.29 11.01 -10.24
C ARG A 532 34.91 11.31 -8.88
N ALA A 533 36.12 11.85 -8.85
CA ALA A 533 36.78 12.24 -7.60
C ALA A 533 36.02 13.33 -6.84
N ALA A 534 35.50 14.34 -7.55
CA ALA A 534 34.65 15.38 -6.98
C ALA A 534 33.32 14.80 -6.41
N ALA A 535 32.66 13.92 -7.15
CA ALA A 535 31.45 13.26 -6.68
C ALA A 535 31.71 12.39 -5.44
N LEU A 536 32.80 11.62 -5.43
CA LEU A 536 33.21 10.82 -4.28
C LEU A 536 33.51 11.69 -3.05
N ALA A 537 34.17 12.86 -3.21
CA ALA A 537 34.42 13.78 -2.12
C ALA A 537 33.12 14.33 -1.51
N GLU A 538 32.17 14.74 -2.34
CA GLU A 538 30.85 15.22 -1.87
C GLU A 538 30.09 14.11 -1.12
N MET A 539 30.06 12.88 -1.63
CA MET A 539 29.38 11.76 -0.98
C MET A 539 30.06 11.37 0.36
N ARG A 540 31.39 11.37 0.44
CA ARG A 540 32.10 11.13 1.70
C ARG A 540 31.73 12.17 2.76
N ARG A 541 31.76 13.46 2.40
CA ARG A 541 31.32 14.55 3.29
C ARG A 541 29.88 14.40 3.77
N ALA A 542 28.95 14.02 2.86
CA ALA A 542 27.57 13.79 3.22
C ALA A 542 27.41 12.64 4.22
N ARG A 543 28.19 11.58 4.08
CA ARG A 543 28.18 10.41 4.97
C ARG A 543 28.74 10.67 6.37
N GLU A 544 29.50 11.72 6.56
CA GLU A 544 29.96 12.16 7.89
C GLU A 544 28.83 12.76 8.73
N THR A 545 27.69 13.12 8.12
CA THR A 545 26.50 13.56 8.84
C THR A 545 25.76 12.36 9.46
N PRO A 546 25.08 12.55 10.60
CA PRO A 546 24.36 11.45 11.25
C PRO A 546 23.26 10.80 10.39
N GLU A 547 22.63 11.56 9.49
CA GLU A 547 21.65 11.05 8.52
C GLU A 547 22.35 10.34 7.36
N GLY A 548 23.42 10.92 6.84
CA GLY A 548 24.14 10.44 5.65
C GLY A 548 24.86 9.12 5.85
N GLY A 549 25.31 8.81 7.06
CA GLY A 549 25.98 7.55 7.39
C GLY A 549 25.14 6.29 7.11
N ARG A 550 23.81 6.42 6.99
CA ARG A 550 22.87 5.32 6.79
C ARG A 550 22.38 5.17 5.33
N VAL A 551 22.81 6.03 4.42
CA VAL A 551 22.35 6.05 3.02
C VAL A 551 23.04 4.95 2.22
N ILE A 552 22.28 3.90 1.87
CA ILE A 552 22.81 2.73 1.15
C ILE A 552 23.08 3.07 -0.32
N ARG A 553 22.26 3.89 -0.95
CA ARG A 553 22.45 4.32 -2.36
C ARG A 553 23.72 5.15 -2.54
N SER A 554 24.15 5.91 -1.52
CA SER A 554 25.45 6.59 -1.58
C SER A 554 26.61 5.60 -1.64
N LEU A 555 26.50 4.47 -0.92
CA LEU A 555 27.50 3.38 -1.00
C LEU A 555 27.49 2.71 -2.36
N HIS A 556 26.32 2.48 -2.93
CA HIS A 556 26.18 1.95 -4.29
C HIS A 556 26.91 2.86 -5.31
N TRP A 557 26.62 4.16 -5.29
CA TRP A 557 27.26 5.09 -6.21
C TRP A 557 28.76 5.22 -5.96
N MET A 558 29.19 5.28 -4.69
CA MET A 558 30.62 5.31 -4.37
C MET A 558 31.34 4.07 -4.86
N ALA A 559 30.77 2.89 -4.63
CA ALA A 559 31.32 1.64 -5.13
C ALA A 559 31.40 1.62 -6.67
N SER A 560 30.30 2.05 -7.34
CA SER A 560 30.25 2.13 -8.81
C SER A 560 31.36 3.04 -9.37
N LEU A 561 31.55 4.23 -8.81
CA LEU A 561 32.57 5.18 -9.25
C LEU A 561 33.99 4.67 -8.95
N MET A 562 34.23 4.09 -7.76
CA MET A 562 35.53 3.47 -7.41
C MET A 562 35.87 2.32 -8.35
N MET A 563 34.87 1.50 -8.71
CA MET A 563 35.05 0.40 -9.64
C MET A 563 35.38 0.89 -11.05
N GLN A 564 34.82 2.01 -11.51
CA GLN A 564 35.18 2.63 -12.79
C GLN A 564 36.64 3.14 -12.79
N ASP A 565 37.12 3.61 -11.66
CA ASP A 565 38.57 4.01 -11.48
C ASP A 565 39.49 2.81 -11.24
N GLY A 566 39.00 1.58 -11.18
CA GLY A 566 39.79 0.38 -10.96
C GLY A 566 40.12 0.10 -9.50
N ASP A 567 39.61 0.89 -8.54
CA ASP A 567 39.91 0.74 -7.11
C ASP A 567 39.00 -0.29 -6.42
N ALA A 568 39.16 -1.56 -6.81
CA ALA A 568 38.46 -2.68 -6.21
C ALA A 568 38.77 -2.83 -4.69
N THR A 569 39.99 -2.52 -4.26
CA THR A 569 40.38 -2.64 -2.84
C THR A 569 39.65 -1.63 -1.96
N ALA A 570 39.48 -0.39 -2.41
CA ALA A 570 38.71 0.62 -1.68
C ALA A 570 37.21 0.26 -1.65
N THR A 571 36.69 -0.30 -2.75
CA THR A 571 35.30 -0.79 -2.82
C THR A 571 35.05 -1.88 -1.77
N ILE A 572 35.92 -2.87 -1.64
CA ILE A 572 35.81 -3.92 -0.63
C ILE A 572 35.81 -3.32 0.77
N ARG A 573 36.80 -2.47 1.09
CA ARG A 573 36.89 -1.80 2.40
C ARG A 573 35.65 -0.97 2.74
N LEU A 574 35.08 -0.32 1.73
CA LEU A 574 33.84 0.47 1.90
C LEU A 574 32.64 -0.39 2.27
N LEU A 575 32.49 -1.57 1.66
CA LEU A 575 31.26 -2.33 1.69
C LEU A 575 31.24 -3.49 2.69
N GLU A 576 32.40 -4.08 3.06
CA GLU A 576 32.44 -5.26 3.96
C GLU A 576 31.85 -5.00 5.35
N ALA A 577 31.98 -3.79 5.87
CA ALA A 577 31.49 -3.42 7.21
C ALA A 577 29.99 -3.03 7.23
N VAL A 578 29.34 -3.02 6.07
CA VAL A 578 27.97 -2.49 5.96
C VAL A 578 26.93 -3.55 6.32
N ARG A 579 26.08 -3.20 7.30
CA ARG A 579 24.86 -3.97 7.62
C ARG A 579 23.66 -3.39 6.88
N THR A 580 22.93 -4.22 6.14
CA THR A 580 21.76 -3.83 5.37
C THR A 580 20.47 -4.15 6.12
N LYS A 581 19.43 -3.33 5.90
CA LYS A 581 18.10 -3.53 6.53
C LYS A 581 17.18 -4.40 5.69
N THR A 582 17.38 -4.44 4.38
CA THR A 582 16.52 -5.19 3.44
C THR A 582 17.35 -6.09 2.53
N GLY A 583 16.74 -7.19 2.08
CA GLY A 583 17.40 -8.10 1.16
C GLY A 583 17.77 -7.47 -0.19
N SER A 584 17.00 -6.48 -0.67
CA SER A 584 17.31 -5.75 -1.91
C SER A 584 18.55 -4.87 -1.76
N GLN A 585 18.70 -4.16 -0.64
CA GLN A 585 19.89 -3.38 -0.32
C GLN A 585 21.13 -4.30 -0.21
N GLU A 586 20.97 -5.43 0.47
CA GLU A 586 22.04 -6.42 0.59
C GLU A 586 22.50 -6.91 -0.79
N ARG A 587 21.58 -7.30 -1.67
CA ARG A 587 21.93 -7.79 -3.01
C ARG A 587 22.66 -6.74 -3.85
N MET A 588 22.20 -5.49 -3.81
CA MET A 588 22.85 -4.40 -4.53
C MET A 588 24.33 -4.21 -4.10
N LEU A 589 24.60 -4.21 -2.80
CA LEU A 589 25.97 -4.08 -2.29
C LEU A 589 26.80 -5.34 -2.52
N LYS A 590 26.19 -6.53 -2.43
CA LYS A 590 26.86 -7.81 -2.73
C LYS A 590 27.26 -7.95 -4.20
N ALA A 591 26.52 -7.37 -5.13
CA ALA A 591 26.89 -7.32 -6.55
C ALA A 591 28.22 -6.56 -6.73
N HIS A 592 28.40 -5.40 -6.10
CA HIS A 592 29.65 -4.64 -6.14
C HIS A 592 30.80 -5.35 -5.43
N LEU A 593 30.54 -5.99 -4.29
CA LEU A 593 31.56 -6.78 -3.60
C LEU A 593 32.05 -7.93 -4.47
N GLY A 594 31.12 -8.67 -5.08
CA GLY A 594 31.45 -9.78 -5.96
C GLY A 594 32.26 -9.34 -7.19
N GLU A 595 31.89 -8.21 -7.81
CA GLU A 595 32.65 -7.63 -8.90
C GLU A 595 34.06 -7.20 -8.45
N ALA A 596 34.18 -6.55 -7.29
CA ALA A 596 35.44 -6.09 -6.76
C ALA A 596 36.38 -7.26 -6.44
N TYR A 597 35.87 -8.33 -5.84
CA TYR A 597 36.65 -9.54 -5.59
C TYR A 597 37.07 -10.23 -6.89
N ALA A 598 36.18 -10.29 -7.90
CA ALA A 598 36.50 -10.86 -9.21
C ALA A 598 37.65 -10.10 -9.89
N ARG A 599 37.69 -8.77 -9.82
CA ARG A 599 38.81 -7.95 -10.35
C ARG A 599 40.13 -8.22 -9.67
N LEU A 600 40.13 -8.62 -8.40
CA LEU A 600 41.29 -9.04 -7.66
C LEU A 600 41.61 -10.52 -7.79
N SER A 601 40.92 -11.24 -8.68
CA SER A 601 41.02 -12.69 -8.90
C SER A 601 40.74 -13.53 -7.66
N ARG A 602 40.00 -12.98 -6.67
CA ARG A 602 39.50 -13.68 -5.48
C ARG A 602 38.19 -14.35 -5.78
N TRP A 603 38.24 -15.43 -6.54
CA TRP A 603 37.10 -16.07 -7.15
C TRP A 603 36.12 -16.70 -6.15
N PRO A 604 36.55 -17.38 -5.06
CA PRO A 604 35.62 -17.92 -4.07
C PRO A 604 34.74 -16.84 -3.43
N GLU A 605 35.36 -15.73 -2.97
CA GLU A 605 34.61 -14.62 -2.37
C GLU A 605 33.72 -13.93 -3.42
N ALA A 606 34.21 -13.79 -4.65
CA ALA A 606 33.38 -13.25 -5.75
C ALA A 606 32.15 -14.10 -5.98
N TYR A 607 32.28 -15.42 -6.03
CA TYR A 607 31.18 -16.35 -6.20
C TYR A 607 30.15 -16.23 -5.07
N ASP A 608 30.60 -16.27 -3.80
CA ASP A 608 29.71 -16.18 -2.63
C ASP A 608 28.86 -14.90 -2.66
N HIS A 609 29.45 -13.76 -2.99
CA HIS A 609 28.73 -12.50 -3.03
C HIS A 609 27.81 -12.38 -4.25
N LEU A 610 28.24 -12.80 -5.44
CA LEU A 610 27.45 -12.77 -6.66
C LEU A 610 26.27 -13.75 -6.59
N ALA A 611 26.42 -14.92 -5.97
CA ALA A 611 25.36 -15.88 -5.76
C ALA A 611 24.24 -15.31 -4.89
N VAL A 612 24.57 -14.52 -3.85
CA VAL A 612 23.57 -13.81 -3.03
C VAL A 612 22.87 -12.72 -3.85
N ALA A 613 23.65 -11.95 -4.62
CA ALA A 613 23.11 -10.88 -5.46
C ALA A 613 22.13 -11.39 -6.52
N ALA A 614 22.36 -12.58 -7.07
CA ALA A 614 21.60 -13.18 -8.18
C ALA A 614 20.32 -13.92 -7.77
N ARG A 615 19.89 -13.88 -6.50
CA ARG A 615 18.71 -14.63 -6.00
C ARG A 615 17.36 -14.15 -6.52
N GLU A 616 17.28 -12.94 -7.08
CA GLU A 616 16.03 -12.41 -7.64
C GLU A 616 15.90 -12.65 -9.15
N PRO A 617 14.69 -12.83 -9.67
CA PRO A 617 14.45 -13.02 -11.10
C PRO A 617 14.72 -11.77 -11.97
N ALA A 618 14.74 -10.58 -11.38
CA ALA A 618 14.97 -9.31 -12.09
C ALA A 618 16.44 -8.87 -12.14
N SER A 619 17.40 -9.78 -11.96
CA SER A 619 18.83 -9.48 -12.03
C SER A 619 19.29 -9.21 -13.47
N SER A 620 20.31 -8.36 -13.66
CA SER A 620 20.82 -7.97 -14.99
C SER A 620 21.64 -9.10 -15.66
N ALA A 621 21.68 -9.09 -16.99
CA ALA A 621 22.54 -10.00 -17.77
C ALA A 621 24.01 -9.96 -17.32
N VAL A 622 24.51 -8.75 -17.01
CA VAL A 622 25.89 -8.53 -16.52
C VAL A 622 26.15 -9.24 -15.19
N LEU A 623 25.18 -9.16 -14.25
CA LEU A 623 25.32 -9.83 -12.95
C LEU A 623 25.40 -11.36 -13.12
N PHE A 624 24.51 -11.92 -13.95
CA PHE A 624 24.54 -13.37 -14.22
C PHE A 624 25.79 -13.81 -14.96
N TYR A 625 26.29 -12.99 -15.89
CA TYR A 625 27.58 -13.25 -16.54
C TYR A 625 28.73 -13.26 -15.54
N ASN A 626 28.81 -12.25 -14.65
CA ASN A 626 29.85 -12.18 -13.62
C ASN A 626 29.79 -13.39 -12.67
N LEU A 627 28.57 -13.82 -12.30
CA LEU A 627 28.37 -15.04 -11.50
C LEU A 627 28.86 -16.29 -12.25
N ALA A 628 28.50 -16.40 -13.53
CA ALA A 628 28.93 -17.55 -14.35
C ALA A 628 30.45 -17.64 -14.44
N VAL A 629 31.15 -16.51 -14.64
CA VAL A 629 32.61 -16.45 -14.67
C VAL A 629 33.20 -16.86 -13.31
N ALA A 630 32.67 -16.31 -12.20
CA ALA A 630 33.17 -16.64 -10.86
C ALA A 630 32.94 -18.12 -10.53
N ALA A 631 31.77 -18.66 -10.83
CA ALA A 631 31.45 -20.08 -10.64
C ALA A 631 32.38 -20.98 -11.47
N ALA A 632 32.59 -20.66 -12.75
CA ALA A 632 33.50 -21.42 -13.59
C ALA A 632 34.95 -21.40 -13.08
N ARG A 633 35.40 -20.28 -12.54
CA ARG A 633 36.72 -20.14 -11.91
C ARG A 633 36.88 -20.90 -10.60
N CYS A 634 35.75 -21.20 -9.93
CA CYS A 634 35.70 -22.04 -8.73
C CYS A 634 35.39 -23.53 -9.05
N GLU A 635 35.39 -23.92 -10.33
CA GLU A 635 35.03 -25.26 -10.79
C GLU A 635 33.57 -25.68 -10.50
N HIS A 636 32.71 -24.73 -10.19
CA HIS A 636 31.26 -24.93 -10.01
C HIS A 636 30.56 -24.90 -11.38
N LEU A 637 30.85 -25.90 -12.22
CA LEU A 637 30.48 -25.84 -13.64
C LEU A 637 28.96 -25.90 -13.90
N THR A 638 28.19 -26.58 -13.05
CA THR A 638 26.73 -26.66 -13.14
C THR A 638 26.09 -25.30 -12.85
N GLU A 639 26.56 -24.62 -11.82
CA GLU A 639 26.09 -23.28 -11.42
C GLU A 639 26.53 -22.24 -12.46
N ALA A 640 27.70 -22.39 -13.07
CA ALA A 640 28.15 -21.53 -14.16
C ALA A 640 27.23 -21.65 -15.38
N ALA A 641 26.83 -22.88 -15.76
CA ALA A 641 25.92 -23.14 -16.86
C ALA A 641 24.53 -22.52 -16.60
N GLU A 642 23.99 -22.70 -15.39
CA GLU A 642 22.69 -22.13 -15.01
C GLU A 642 22.71 -20.60 -14.98
N ALA A 643 23.76 -20.00 -14.42
CA ALA A 643 23.92 -18.54 -14.43
C ALA A 643 24.04 -18.00 -15.86
N LEU A 644 24.75 -18.70 -16.74
CA LEU A 644 24.91 -18.31 -18.13
C LEU A 644 23.59 -18.40 -18.92
N LYS A 645 22.79 -19.43 -18.66
CA LYS A 645 21.43 -19.57 -19.22
C LYS A 645 20.53 -18.40 -18.80
N ARG A 646 20.59 -18.01 -17.53
CA ARG A 646 19.85 -16.83 -17.03
C ARG A 646 20.37 -15.52 -17.66
N CYS A 647 21.68 -15.38 -17.85
CA CYS A 647 22.27 -14.25 -18.56
C CYS A 647 21.71 -14.11 -19.99
N LEU A 648 21.72 -15.20 -20.75
CA LEU A 648 21.22 -15.23 -22.13
C LEU A 648 19.69 -15.13 -22.23
N ALA A 649 18.96 -15.49 -21.18
CA ALA A 649 17.52 -15.22 -21.09
C ALA A 649 17.22 -13.73 -20.91
N CYS A 650 18.10 -12.99 -20.22
CA CYS A 650 17.99 -11.52 -20.06
C CYS A 650 18.46 -10.78 -21.33
N ASP A 651 19.55 -11.24 -21.95
CA ASP A 651 20.11 -10.67 -23.18
C ASP A 651 20.66 -11.78 -24.07
N PRO A 652 19.87 -12.25 -25.07
CA PRO A 652 20.30 -13.29 -26.00
C PRO A 652 21.52 -12.91 -26.86
N SER A 653 21.82 -11.61 -26.98
CA SER A 653 22.93 -11.10 -27.81
C SER A 653 24.21 -10.83 -27.02
N PHE A 654 24.27 -11.13 -25.73
CA PHE A 654 25.42 -10.86 -24.88
C PHE A 654 26.65 -11.66 -25.34
N SER A 655 27.53 -11.02 -26.12
CA SER A 655 28.64 -11.70 -26.84
C SER A 655 29.56 -12.49 -25.93
N ARG A 656 29.98 -11.89 -24.80
CA ARG A 656 30.88 -12.57 -23.83
C ARG A 656 30.24 -13.80 -23.19
N ALA A 657 28.91 -13.81 -23.01
CA ALA A 657 28.18 -14.97 -22.50
C ALA A 657 28.15 -16.10 -23.55
N LEU A 658 27.97 -15.74 -24.82
CA LEU A 658 28.04 -16.72 -25.92
C LEU A 658 29.43 -17.35 -26.05
N GLU A 659 30.50 -16.55 -25.91
CA GLU A 659 31.87 -17.05 -25.88
C GLU A 659 32.13 -17.99 -24.70
N LEU A 660 31.72 -17.62 -23.49
CA LEU A 660 31.88 -18.46 -22.30
C LEU A 660 31.08 -19.76 -22.44
N ARG A 661 29.88 -19.72 -23.02
CA ARG A 661 29.07 -20.90 -23.32
C ARG A 661 29.83 -21.87 -24.24
N ALA A 662 30.41 -21.37 -25.33
CA ALA A 662 31.19 -22.17 -26.24
C ALA A 662 32.38 -22.83 -25.56
N LEU A 663 33.07 -22.09 -24.68
CA LEU A 663 34.20 -22.63 -23.91
C LEU A 663 33.78 -23.77 -22.95
N LEU A 664 32.69 -23.57 -22.20
CA LEU A 664 32.18 -24.60 -21.27
C LEU A 664 31.65 -25.83 -22.00
N ALA A 665 30.96 -25.65 -23.13
CA ALA A 665 30.52 -26.77 -23.98
C ALA A 665 31.71 -27.54 -24.54
N GLY A 666 32.79 -26.87 -24.96
CA GLY A 666 34.04 -27.50 -25.38
C GLY A 666 34.77 -28.27 -24.27
N ALA A 667 34.51 -27.92 -23.01
CA ALA A 667 35.01 -28.60 -21.81
C ALA A 667 34.11 -29.75 -21.33
N GLY A 668 33.07 -30.12 -22.09
CA GLY A 668 32.18 -31.24 -21.78
C GLY A 668 31.12 -30.95 -20.68
N VAL A 669 30.80 -29.70 -20.45
CA VAL A 669 29.73 -29.33 -19.51
C VAL A 669 28.39 -29.42 -20.23
N ASP A 670 27.57 -30.42 -19.85
CA ASP A 670 26.21 -30.58 -20.36
C ASP A 670 25.23 -29.62 -19.62
N GLY A 671 24.26 -29.05 -20.35
CA GLY A 671 23.19 -28.25 -19.72
C GLY A 671 22.87 -26.91 -20.38
N PHE A 672 23.31 -26.65 -21.59
CA PHE A 672 23.05 -25.43 -22.36
C PHE A 672 21.84 -25.51 -23.28
#